data_c0aacb7b18da9aac59fe461b6fb8b1b3
#
_entry.id   c0aacb7b18da9aac59fe461b6fb8b1b3
#
_cell.length_a   1.000
_cell.length_b   1.000
_cell.length_c   1.000
_cell.angle_alpha   90.00
_cell.angle_beta   90.00
_cell.angle_gamma   90.00
#
_symmetry.space_group_name_H-M   'P 1'
#
loop_
_entity.id
_entity.type
_entity.pdbx_description
1 polymer ?
#
loop_
_entity_poly.entity_id
_entity_poly.type
_entity_poly.pdbx_seq_one_letter_code
_entity_poly.pdbx_strand_id
1 'polypeptide(L)'
;AEIKSVPDNKCISPKQIEIMVATKNNGFGNGIYVNIPRVRQPIELFVVFRALGVLNDKDICKYIVLDIDNPDNVNILNFLQASVIDAKSYMSKDRAIAHINSYVAYTPLNMDKETGIKKKHEFTMDVLTNDLFPHCKTQQQKIYLLGYMTNKLIRTSQGLLPTDDRDSYINKRIELTGTLLNNLFRNYFNKLVKEMQKHIVREINNGSWKSSEDYENIINSTNIYKIMKSTTIENGINRALSTGDFSIKQSNSSKVGVAQVLNRLTYVSGLSHSRRINTPLEKSGELIAPRKLHNTTWGFLCPAETPEGQSIGVVKNISYMAHITIPTNSSSLYKYTKNHVISFEDESFSNIANIEQAVKVFINGAWVGITEDPIQLYNDMKDKKYKGIINLYTSIIFDYKRLEIRICNDGGRLTRPVLKVKDNKALITKDIIDRLSKKELVWNDLITSCVLDESVIEYIDPEEQNYSMIAMKCKDRFMKQTPHSGYFKYTHCEIHPSTIFGVLASCIPFPDHNQAPRNTYQCAMGKQAMGVYATNYDNRMDKTAYVLNYPTRPLVDTRLMNMIHLNNIPSGTQIHVAIMTHTGYNQEDSVLINKASIDRGLFMATIYHTEKDEDKNIIRDEIIRCKPDPSKTRSIKYGNYDKLNNQGFINENQLVENRDIIIAKIVPIKENKNDLTKVIKYEDQSKTFRTNEESYIDKNYTSRNGDGYNFAKVRIRALRKPTYGDKFSSRHGQKGTVGNIIPECDMPFTKDGHRPDIIINPHAIPSRMTIGQLKETLLGKVLLELGMFGDGTAFGNLDVKTIASELQKLGYESYGNEVLYNGLTGEQLETSIFIGPVFYQRLKHMVTDKQHSRSIGPMVNLTRQPAEGRSR
;
A
#
# COMPACT_ATOMS: atom_id res chain seq x y z
N ALA A 1 -9.14 25.75 8.57
CA ALA A 1 -9.76 25.04 7.45
C ALA A 1 -8.73 24.85 6.34
N GLU A 2 -8.64 23.65 5.80
CA GLU A 2 -7.67 23.36 4.74
C GLU A 2 -8.31 22.55 3.60
N ILE A 3 -7.82 22.77 2.40
CA ILE A 3 -8.23 22.05 1.20
C ILE A 3 -7.00 21.68 0.37
N LYS A 4 -6.96 20.45 -0.12
CA LYS A 4 -6.00 20.02 -1.15
C LYS A 4 -6.68 20.13 -2.51
N SER A 5 -6.34 21.17 -3.24
CA SER A 5 -6.91 21.45 -4.56
C SER A 5 -6.17 20.70 -5.65
N VAL A 6 -6.86 19.83 -6.37
CA VAL A 6 -6.32 19.04 -7.48
C VAL A 6 -7.02 19.46 -8.77
N PRO A 7 -6.35 20.20 -9.67
CA PRO A 7 -6.95 20.65 -10.92
C PRO A 7 -7.06 19.51 -11.94
N ASP A 8 -7.97 19.65 -12.91
CA ASP A 8 -8.06 18.74 -14.05
C ASP A 8 -6.82 18.81 -14.96
N ASN A 9 -6.21 19.99 -15.05
CA ASN A 9 -4.97 20.19 -15.80
C ASN A 9 -3.79 19.57 -15.04
N LYS A 10 -3.24 18.47 -15.55
CA LYS A 10 -2.13 17.73 -14.94
C LYS A 10 -0.78 18.46 -15.00
N CYS A 11 -0.68 19.54 -15.77
CA CYS A 11 0.51 20.41 -15.79
C CYS A 11 0.63 21.26 -14.53
N ILE A 12 -0.48 21.52 -13.83
CA ILE A 12 -0.52 22.25 -12.57
C ILE A 12 -0.44 21.24 -11.42
N SER A 13 0.48 21.46 -10.50
CA SER A 13 0.62 20.59 -9.31
C SER A 13 -0.56 20.79 -8.36
N PRO A 14 -0.95 19.76 -7.59
CA PRO A 14 -1.92 19.93 -6.50
C PRO A 14 -1.44 20.98 -5.50
N LYS A 15 -2.37 21.82 -5.02
CA LYS A 15 -2.08 22.92 -4.09
C LYS A 15 -2.82 22.70 -2.78
N GLN A 16 -2.16 23.00 -1.68
CA GLN A 16 -2.78 23.04 -0.35
C GLN A 16 -3.00 24.50 0.05
N ILE A 17 -4.23 24.83 0.38
CA ILE A 17 -4.63 26.16 0.82
C ILE A 17 -5.22 26.00 2.22
N GLU A 18 -4.77 26.85 3.12
CA GLU A 18 -5.18 26.86 4.52
C GLU A 18 -5.77 28.23 4.88
N ILE A 19 -6.88 28.22 5.60
CA ILE A 19 -7.47 29.40 6.20
C ILE A 19 -7.35 29.21 7.72
N MET A 20 -6.70 30.13 8.38
CA MET A 20 -6.38 30.01 9.81
C MET A 20 -6.80 31.24 10.59
N VAL A 21 -7.13 31.04 11.87
CA VAL A 21 -7.37 32.10 12.84
C VAL A 21 -6.05 32.43 13.51
N ALA A 22 -5.69 33.70 13.55
CA ALA A 22 -4.49 34.18 14.21
C ALA A 22 -4.48 33.89 15.71
N THR A 23 -3.30 33.61 16.25
CA THR A 23 -3.13 33.41 17.69
C THR A 23 -3.08 34.71 18.48
N LYS A 24 -2.74 35.83 17.83
CA LYS A 24 -2.63 37.17 18.44
C LYS A 24 -3.90 37.93 18.23
N ASN A 25 -4.37 38.62 19.32
CA ASN A 25 -5.48 39.50 19.28
C ASN A 25 -5.00 40.90 18.87
N ASN A 26 -5.67 41.56 17.89
CA ASN A 26 -5.33 42.90 17.41
C ASN A 26 -6.08 44.02 18.17
N GLY A 27 -6.74 43.73 19.28
CA GLY A 27 -7.56 44.64 20.06
C GLY A 27 -9.07 44.51 19.78
N PHE A 28 -9.47 43.87 18.67
CA PHE A 28 -10.86 43.66 18.27
C PHE A 28 -11.19 42.15 18.13
N GLY A 29 -10.23 41.29 18.37
CA GLY A 29 -10.32 39.86 18.23
C GLY A 29 -9.16 39.26 17.44
N ASN A 30 -9.30 38.00 17.07
CA ASN A 30 -8.30 37.27 16.28
C ASN A 30 -8.65 37.38 14.80
N GLY A 31 -7.70 37.85 13.98
CA GLY A 31 -7.87 37.95 12.53
C GLY A 31 -7.81 36.61 11.85
N ILE A 32 -8.31 36.56 10.62
CA ILE A 32 -8.26 35.35 9.77
C ILE A 32 -7.28 35.61 8.63
N TYR A 33 -6.42 34.63 8.39
CA TYR A 33 -5.38 34.64 7.37
C TYR A 33 -5.50 33.47 6.44
N VAL A 34 -5.09 33.67 5.18
CA VAL A 34 -5.07 32.65 4.13
C VAL A 34 -3.63 32.34 3.77
N ASN A 35 -3.23 31.09 3.90
CA ASN A 35 -1.94 30.61 3.45
C ASN A 35 -2.04 30.14 1.99
N ILE A 36 -1.37 30.87 1.09
CA ILE A 36 -1.40 30.59 -0.36
C ILE A 36 -0.04 30.05 -0.78
N PRO A 37 0.04 28.97 -1.58
CA PRO A 37 1.31 28.46 -2.11
C PRO A 37 2.08 29.54 -2.89
N ARG A 38 3.42 29.52 -2.81
CA ARG A 38 4.33 30.51 -3.39
C ARG A 38 4.23 31.94 -2.81
N VAL A 39 3.47 32.11 -1.75
CA VAL A 39 3.46 33.35 -0.95
C VAL A 39 4.11 33.04 0.39
N ARG A 40 5.11 33.84 0.80
CA ARG A 40 5.97 33.54 1.95
C ARG A 40 5.29 33.68 3.32
N GLN A 41 4.26 34.49 3.39
CA GLN A 41 3.52 34.74 4.63
C GLN A 41 2.02 34.61 4.38
N PRO A 42 1.24 34.19 5.38
CA PRO A 42 -0.21 34.23 5.28
C PRO A 42 -0.71 35.64 5.02
N ILE A 43 -1.70 35.78 4.15
CA ILE A 43 -2.31 37.04 3.75
C ILE A 43 -3.65 37.20 4.49
N GLU A 44 -3.97 38.41 4.87
CA GLU A 44 -5.22 38.75 5.53
C GLU A 44 -6.42 38.40 4.62
N LEU A 45 -7.46 37.82 5.20
CA LEU A 45 -8.61 37.29 4.45
C LEU A 45 -9.26 38.34 3.52
N PHE A 46 -9.51 39.56 4.02
CA PHE A 46 -10.17 40.63 3.25
C PHE A 46 -9.27 41.14 2.12
N VAL A 47 -7.95 41.11 2.29
CA VAL A 47 -7.01 41.45 1.21
C VAL A 47 -7.11 40.45 0.06
N VAL A 48 -7.26 39.18 0.36
CA VAL A 48 -7.44 38.12 -0.66
C VAL A 48 -8.76 38.33 -1.42
N PHE A 49 -9.85 38.63 -0.73
CA PHE A 49 -11.12 38.96 -1.38
C PHE A 49 -11.01 40.18 -2.30
N ARG A 50 -10.34 41.23 -1.84
CA ARG A 50 -10.13 42.44 -2.66
C ARG A 50 -9.24 42.17 -3.87
N ALA A 51 -8.23 41.36 -3.72
CA ALA A 51 -7.40 40.91 -4.85
C ALA A 51 -8.21 40.12 -5.89
N LEU A 52 -9.22 39.36 -5.45
CA LEU A 52 -10.16 38.65 -6.32
C LEU A 52 -11.25 39.58 -6.92
N GLY A 53 -11.31 40.83 -6.54
CA GLY A 53 -12.20 41.84 -7.13
C GLY A 53 -13.40 42.27 -6.28
N VAL A 54 -13.56 41.73 -5.07
CA VAL A 54 -14.60 42.14 -4.11
C VAL A 54 -14.06 43.25 -3.19
N LEU A 55 -14.47 44.49 -3.41
CA LEU A 55 -13.88 45.65 -2.73
C LEU A 55 -14.61 46.06 -1.46
N ASN A 56 -15.94 45.93 -1.46
CA ASN A 56 -16.80 46.41 -0.38
C ASN A 56 -16.85 45.40 0.76
N ASP A 57 -16.61 45.82 1.98
CA ASP A 57 -16.60 44.97 3.17
C ASP A 57 -17.98 44.31 3.41
N LYS A 58 -19.06 44.99 3.10
CA LYS A 58 -20.41 44.42 3.18
C LYS A 58 -20.60 43.25 2.22
N ASP A 59 -20.10 43.40 0.98
CA ASP A 59 -20.18 42.33 -0.01
C ASP A 59 -19.30 41.13 0.36
N ILE A 60 -18.12 41.36 0.92
CA ILE A 60 -17.25 40.30 1.45
C ILE A 60 -17.96 39.54 2.58
N CYS A 61 -18.56 40.24 3.53
CA CYS A 61 -19.35 39.63 4.58
C CYS A 61 -20.53 38.83 4.02
N LYS A 62 -21.18 39.32 2.96
CA LYS A 62 -22.26 38.61 2.28
C LYS A 62 -21.79 37.28 1.66
N TYR A 63 -20.59 37.25 1.05
CA TYR A 63 -20.03 36.00 0.53
C TYR A 63 -19.68 34.97 1.61
N ILE A 64 -19.38 35.44 2.84
CA ILE A 64 -19.03 34.59 3.96
C ILE A 64 -20.27 34.04 4.66
N VAL A 65 -21.22 34.89 5.03
CA VAL A 65 -22.40 34.50 5.80
C VAL A 65 -23.62 34.14 4.96
N LEU A 66 -23.62 34.53 3.68
CA LEU A 66 -24.67 34.40 2.67
C LEU A 66 -25.95 35.22 2.95
N ASP A 67 -26.38 35.33 4.19
CA ASP A 67 -27.48 36.15 4.65
C ASP A 67 -27.00 37.02 5.82
N ILE A 68 -26.90 38.35 5.57
CA ILE A 68 -26.44 39.33 6.58
C ILE A 68 -27.55 39.65 7.57
N ASP A 69 -28.79 39.56 7.15
CA ASP A 69 -29.94 39.98 7.95
C ASP A 69 -30.41 38.89 8.92
N ASN A 70 -29.85 37.69 8.80
CA ASN A 70 -30.15 36.57 9.70
C ASN A 70 -29.53 36.80 11.09
N PRO A 71 -30.35 36.85 12.17
CA PRO A 71 -29.86 37.10 13.52
C PRO A 71 -28.88 36.02 14.01
N ASP A 72 -28.95 34.81 13.50
CA ASP A 72 -28.03 33.72 13.87
C ASP A 72 -26.58 33.96 13.38
N ASN A 73 -26.40 34.84 12.39
CA ASN A 73 -25.11 35.18 11.81
C ASN A 73 -24.41 36.36 12.51
N VAL A 74 -25.03 37.02 13.47
CA VAL A 74 -24.47 38.19 14.17
C VAL A 74 -23.13 37.86 14.84
N ASN A 75 -23.02 36.69 15.45
CA ASN A 75 -21.78 36.25 16.11
C ASN A 75 -20.65 36.07 15.11
N ILE A 76 -20.95 35.57 13.88
CA ILE A 76 -19.97 35.38 12.81
C ILE A 76 -19.50 36.74 12.29
N LEU A 77 -20.43 37.70 12.11
CA LEU A 77 -20.13 39.07 11.70
C LEU A 77 -19.25 39.79 12.72
N ASN A 78 -19.53 39.62 14.00
CA ASN A 78 -18.70 40.16 15.08
C ASN A 78 -17.28 39.57 15.09
N PHE A 79 -17.15 38.30 14.78
CA PHE A 79 -15.83 37.65 14.65
C PHE A 79 -15.02 38.23 13.48
N LEU A 80 -15.66 38.62 12.39
CA LEU A 80 -15.02 39.18 11.22
C LEU A 80 -14.49 40.60 11.42
N GLN A 81 -14.91 41.32 12.48
CA GLN A 81 -14.47 42.66 12.74
C GLN A 81 -12.95 42.80 12.83
N ALA A 82 -12.27 41.86 13.46
CA ALA A 82 -10.81 41.86 13.52
C ALA A 82 -10.17 41.78 12.14
N SER A 83 -10.72 40.94 11.25
CA SER A 83 -10.22 40.78 9.87
C SER A 83 -10.46 42.03 9.01
N VAL A 84 -11.56 42.75 9.22
CA VAL A 84 -11.83 44.02 8.55
C VAL A 84 -10.79 45.08 8.94
N ILE A 85 -10.45 45.14 10.21
CA ILE A 85 -9.47 46.09 10.71
C ILE A 85 -8.07 45.78 10.21
N ASP A 86 -7.67 44.52 10.16
CA ASP A 86 -6.37 44.09 9.65
C ASP A 86 -6.18 44.51 8.17
N ALA A 87 -7.24 44.53 7.37
CA ALA A 87 -7.20 44.93 5.97
C ALA A 87 -7.47 46.41 5.69
N LYS A 88 -7.55 47.23 6.72
CA LYS A 88 -7.92 48.66 6.61
C LYS A 88 -7.05 49.46 5.63
N SER A 89 -5.77 49.18 5.53
CA SER A 89 -4.82 49.88 4.68
C SER A 89 -4.91 49.55 3.20
N TYR A 90 -5.65 48.48 2.82
CA TYR A 90 -5.64 47.91 1.47
C TYR A 90 -7.03 47.87 0.87
N MET A 91 -7.58 49.09 0.63
CA MET A 91 -8.98 49.26 0.23
C MET A 91 -9.24 49.10 -1.27
N SER A 92 -8.22 49.16 -2.12
CA SER A 92 -8.36 48.98 -3.57
C SER A 92 -7.75 47.68 -4.03
N LYS A 93 -8.20 47.15 -5.19
CA LYS A 93 -7.66 45.96 -5.80
C LYS A 93 -6.14 46.04 -6.03
N ASP A 94 -5.68 47.21 -6.54
CA ASP A 94 -4.27 47.40 -6.84
C ASP A 94 -3.39 47.43 -5.59
N ARG A 95 -3.89 48.01 -4.50
CA ARG A 95 -3.20 48.01 -3.20
C ARG A 95 -3.17 46.60 -2.58
N ALA A 96 -4.25 45.84 -2.71
CA ALA A 96 -4.31 44.46 -2.24
C ALA A 96 -3.32 43.57 -3.01
N ILE A 97 -3.28 43.71 -4.33
CA ILE A 97 -2.31 42.97 -5.17
C ILE A 97 -0.88 43.44 -4.85
N ALA A 98 -0.63 44.71 -4.64
CA ALA A 98 0.68 45.22 -4.26
C ALA A 98 1.16 44.70 -2.90
N HIS A 99 0.24 44.55 -1.95
CA HIS A 99 0.54 43.87 -0.67
C HIS A 99 0.94 42.42 -0.86
N ILE A 100 0.20 41.65 -1.66
CA ILE A 100 0.56 40.26 -1.98
C ILE A 100 1.89 40.19 -2.72
N ASN A 101 2.15 41.15 -3.65
CA ASN A 101 3.43 41.23 -4.38
C ASN A 101 4.63 41.35 -3.45
N SER A 102 4.49 42.00 -2.29
CA SER A 102 5.59 42.14 -1.34
C SER A 102 6.04 40.81 -0.74
N TYR A 103 5.15 39.82 -0.68
CA TYR A 103 5.39 38.52 -0.06
C TYR A 103 5.53 37.32 -1.03
N VAL A 104 5.33 37.52 -2.34
CA VAL A 104 5.50 36.39 -3.29
C VAL A 104 6.93 35.88 -3.36
N ALA A 105 7.09 34.61 -3.55
CA ALA A 105 8.39 33.92 -3.63
C ALA A 105 9.06 34.11 -5.01
N TYR A 106 9.07 35.32 -5.52
CA TYR A 106 9.72 35.69 -6.77
C TYR A 106 10.65 36.89 -6.55
N THR A 107 11.89 36.78 -6.98
CA THR A 107 12.88 37.87 -6.94
C THR A 107 13.37 38.11 -8.35
N PRO A 108 13.07 39.31 -8.91
CA PRO A 108 13.62 39.70 -10.21
C PRO A 108 15.15 39.77 -10.14
N LEU A 109 15.83 39.06 -11.03
CA LEU A 109 17.31 39.09 -11.14
C LEU A 109 17.67 39.73 -12.49
N ASN A 110 18.63 40.66 -12.48
CA ASN A 110 19.19 41.26 -13.68
C ASN A 110 18.15 41.99 -14.58
N MET A 111 17.19 42.70 -13.96
CA MET A 111 16.13 43.42 -14.68
C MET A 111 16.08 44.86 -14.19
N ASP A 112 15.59 45.74 -15.06
CA ASP A 112 15.26 47.11 -14.70
C ASP A 112 14.15 47.11 -13.63
N LYS A 113 14.13 48.17 -12.79
CA LYS A 113 13.18 48.26 -11.69
C LYS A 113 11.72 48.17 -12.16
N GLU A 114 11.39 48.81 -13.27
CA GLU A 114 10.04 48.81 -13.84
C GLU A 114 9.67 47.42 -14.41
N THR A 115 10.55 46.81 -15.16
CA THR A 115 10.36 45.44 -15.68
C THR A 115 10.25 44.42 -14.53
N GLY A 116 11.05 44.57 -13.49
CA GLY A 116 10.99 43.73 -12.31
C GLY A 116 9.64 43.83 -11.57
N ILE A 117 9.07 45.02 -11.47
CA ILE A 117 7.75 45.23 -10.86
C ILE A 117 6.65 44.58 -11.71
N LYS A 118 6.71 44.78 -13.05
CA LYS A 118 5.74 44.13 -13.96
C LYS A 118 5.81 42.61 -13.89
N LYS A 119 6.99 42.02 -13.90
CA LYS A 119 7.18 40.56 -13.80
C LYS A 119 6.70 40.03 -12.44
N LYS A 120 6.91 40.78 -11.39
CA LYS A 120 6.42 40.40 -10.06
C LYS A 120 4.89 40.45 -9.98
N HIS A 121 4.28 41.44 -10.62
CA HIS A 121 2.84 41.54 -10.74
C HIS A 121 2.26 40.37 -11.59
N GLU A 122 2.85 40.07 -12.74
CA GLU A 122 2.46 38.90 -13.56
C GLU A 122 2.55 37.60 -12.76
N PHE A 123 3.60 37.45 -11.97
CA PHE A 123 3.77 36.28 -11.09
C PHE A 123 2.67 36.19 -10.03
N THR A 124 2.29 37.32 -9.43
CA THR A 124 1.19 37.35 -8.45
C THR A 124 -0.14 37.01 -9.10
N MET A 125 -0.39 37.50 -10.31
CA MET A 125 -1.62 37.14 -11.07
C MET A 125 -1.63 35.63 -11.40
N ASP A 126 -0.48 35.07 -11.76
CA ASP A 126 -0.34 33.61 -11.98
C ASP A 126 -0.63 32.84 -10.69
N VAL A 127 -0.14 33.30 -9.53
CA VAL A 127 -0.43 32.68 -8.23
C VAL A 127 -1.92 32.70 -7.92
N LEU A 128 -2.59 33.82 -8.11
CA LEU A 128 -4.02 33.95 -7.86
C LEU A 128 -4.87 33.10 -8.84
N THR A 129 -4.37 32.86 -10.03
CA THR A 129 -5.07 32.07 -11.04
C THR A 129 -4.83 30.57 -10.87
N ASN A 130 -3.58 30.16 -10.71
CA ASN A 130 -3.18 28.74 -10.76
C ASN A 130 -2.87 28.11 -9.41
N ASP A 131 -2.61 28.89 -8.36
CA ASP A 131 -2.29 28.38 -7.03
C ASP A 131 -3.42 28.52 -6.01
N LEU A 132 -4.25 29.57 -6.16
CA LEU A 132 -5.44 29.75 -5.33
C LEU A 132 -6.62 29.00 -5.95
N PHE A 133 -7.03 27.90 -5.33
CA PHE A 133 -8.13 27.04 -5.77
C PHE A 133 -8.09 26.66 -7.26
N PRO A 134 -7.04 26.00 -7.75
CA PRO A 134 -6.91 25.65 -9.17
C PRO A 134 -7.99 24.68 -9.68
N HIS A 135 -8.70 24.00 -8.79
CA HIS A 135 -9.84 23.13 -9.14
C HIS A 135 -11.11 23.90 -9.48
N CYS A 136 -11.24 25.15 -9.06
CA CYS A 136 -12.34 26.02 -9.45
C CYS A 136 -12.14 26.55 -10.87
N LYS A 137 -13.19 26.51 -11.70
CA LYS A 137 -13.12 26.92 -13.10
C LYS A 137 -13.28 28.42 -13.30
N THR A 138 -14.03 29.08 -12.43
CA THR A 138 -14.32 30.52 -12.52
C THR A 138 -13.87 31.27 -11.28
N GLN A 139 -13.68 32.58 -11.44
CA GLN A 139 -13.28 33.41 -10.30
C GLN A 139 -14.40 33.53 -9.26
N GLN A 140 -15.65 33.52 -9.68
CA GLN A 140 -16.79 33.52 -8.78
C GLN A 140 -16.84 32.28 -7.89
N GLN A 141 -16.54 31.11 -8.46
CA GLN A 141 -16.42 29.87 -7.68
C GLN A 141 -15.33 29.98 -6.60
N LYS A 142 -14.20 30.63 -6.91
CA LYS A 142 -13.12 30.85 -5.92
C LYS A 142 -13.57 31.73 -4.77
N ILE A 143 -14.29 32.82 -5.07
CA ILE A 143 -14.80 33.75 -4.07
C ILE A 143 -15.81 33.08 -3.15
N TYR A 144 -16.79 32.38 -3.72
CA TYR A 144 -17.80 31.65 -2.92
C TYR A 144 -17.18 30.50 -2.08
N LEU A 145 -16.22 29.77 -2.64
CA LEU A 145 -15.51 28.72 -1.90
C LEU A 145 -14.70 29.29 -0.73
N LEU A 146 -14.01 30.41 -0.94
CA LEU A 146 -13.27 31.09 0.11
C LEU A 146 -14.22 31.53 1.25
N GLY A 147 -15.38 32.10 0.90
CA GLY A 147 -16.44 32.46 1.84
C GLY A 147 -16.99 31.27 2.60
N TYR A 148 -17.27 30.16 1.90
CA TYR A 148 -17.77 28.93 2.49
C TYR A 148 -16.78 28.30 3.50
N MET A 149 -15.51 28.23 3.12
CA MET A 149 -14.46 27.70 4.01
C MET A 149 -14.29 28.58 5.24
N THR A 150 -14.35 29.91 5.09
CA THR A 150 -14.26 30.86 6.19
C THR A 150 -15.45 30.72 7.14
N ASN A 151 -16.66 30.60 6.61
CA ASN A 151 -17.87 30.36 7.41
C ASN A 151 -17.75 29.08 8.26
N LYS A 152 -17.34 27.98 7.63
CA LYS A 152 -17.09 26.71 8.36
C LYS A 152 -16.04 26.89 9.46
N LEU A 153 -14.95 27.57 9.17
CA LEU A 153 -13.88 27.84 10.15
C LEU A 153 -14.42 28.59 11.37
N ILE A 154 -15.15 29.66 11.14
CA ILE A 154 -15.68 30.50 12.24
C ILE A 154 -16.71 29.70 13.05
N ARG A 155 -17.65 29.02 12.41
CA ARG A 155 -18.66 28.20 13.10
C ARG A 155 -18.01 27.08 13.93
N THR A 156 -16.96 26.46 13.42
CA THR A 156 -16.18 25.45 14.17
C THR A 156 -15.42 26.07 15.33
N SER A 157 -14.82 27.25 15.14
CA SER A 157 -14.14 28.01 16.19
C SER A 157 -15.09 28.41 17.34
N GLN A 158 -16.34 28.69 17.02
CA GLN A 158 -17.38 29.04 18.01
C GLN A 158 -18.07 27.81 18.63
N GLY A 159 -17.70 26.60 18.24
CA GLY A 159 -18.29 25.36 18.73
C GLY A 159 -19.67 25.02 18.16
N LEU A 160 -20.13 25.73 17.12
CA LEU A 160 -21.40 25.48 16.43
C LEU A 160 -21.35 24.27 15.48
N LEU A 161 -20.18 23.92 15.00
CA LEU A 161 -19.93 22.74 14.18
C LEU A 161 -18.83 21.89 14.81
N PRO A 162 -18.94 20.55 14.73
CA PRO A 162 -17.85 19.69 15.12
C PRO A 162 -16.68 19.81 14.12
N THR A 163 -15.47 19.51 14.60
CA THR A 163 -14.30 19.39 13.72
C THR A 163 -14.43 18.18 12.81
N ASP A 164 -13.96 18.29 11.58
CA ASP A 164 -13.88 17.16 10.66
C ASP A 164 -12.84 16.13 11.15
N ASP A 165 -13.14 14.86 10.95
CA ASP A 165 -12.24 13.77 11.31
C ASP A 165 -11.18 13.57 10.22
N ARG A 166 -9.92 13.88 10.54
CA ARG A 166 -8.79 13.67 9.61
C ARG A 166 -8.48 12.21 9.33
N ASP A 167 -8.84 11.32 10.24
CA ASP A 167 -8.55 9.89 10.13
C ASP A 167 -9.62 9.14 9.34
N SER A 168 -10.76 9.78 9.08
CA SER A 168 -11.80 9.24 8.22
C SER A 168 -11.32 9.10 6.77
N TYR A 169 -11.60 7.96 6.14
CA TYR A 169 -11.27 7.73 4.74
C TYR A 169 -12.13 8.52 3.74
N ILE A 170 -13.17 9.18 4.21
CA ILE A 170 -13.88 10.20 3.44
C ILE A 170 -12.95 11.34 3.03
N ASN A 171 -12.07 11.73 3.94
CA ASN A 171 -11.14 12.87 3.79
C ASN A 171 -9.74 12.45 3.29
N LYS A 172 -9.55 11.17 2.99
CA LYS A 172 -8.27 10.66 2.50
C LYS A 172 -8.32 10.25 1.04
N ARG A 173 -7.18 10.42 0.37
CA ARG A 173 -6.96 9.96 -1.00
C ARG A 173 -5.68 9.15 -1.05
N ILE A 174 -5.67 8.11 -1.89
CA ILE A 174 -4.54 7.23 -2.08
C ILE A 174 -3.90 7.58 -3.42
N GLU A 175 -2.61 7.89 -3.39
CA GLU A 175 -1.84 8.17 -4.58
C GLU A 175 -1.41 6.85 -5.23
N LEU A 176 -1.91 6.60 -6.43
CA LEU A 176 -1.51 5.48 -7.26
C LEU A 176 -0.21 5.78 -8.04
N THR A 177 0.33 4.74 -8.65
CA THR A 177 1.56 4.79 -9.45
C THR A 177 1.52 5.90 -10.51
N GLY A 178 0.42 6.03 -11.23
CA GLY A 178 0.26 7.06 -12.28
C GLY A 178 0.39 8.48 -11.75
N THR A 179 -0.24 8.79 -10.62
CA THR A 179 -0.16 10.10 -9.97
C THR A 179 1.25 10.40 -9.46
N LEU A 180 1.89 9.42 -8.81
CA LEU A 180 3.26 9.57 -8.30
C LEU A 180 4.27 9.78 -9.42
N LEU A 181 4.20 9.00 -10.47
CA LEU A 181 5.08 9.15 -11.64
C LEU A 181 4.83 10.45 -12.40
N ASN A 182 3.58 10.88 -12.52
CA ASN A 182 3.25 12.17 -13.14
C ASN A 182 3.84 13.33 -12.35
N ASN A 183 3.74 13.31 -11.04
CA ASN A 183 4.33 14.34 -10.18
C ASN A 183 5.86 14.37 -10.31
N LEU A 184 6.49 13.21 -10.33
CA LEU A 184 7.92 13.06 -10.50
C LEU A 184 8.37 13.60 -11.87
N PHE A 185 7.71 13.18 -12.94
CA PHE A 185 8.00 13.63 -14.30
C PHE A 185 7.84 15.15 -14.44
N ARG A 186 6.73 15.71 -13.99
CA ARG A 186 6.47 17.15 -14.02
C ARG A 186 7.60 17.94 -13.36
N ASN A 187 8.07 17.48 -12.22
CA ASN A 187 9.12 18.15 -11.47
C ASN A 187 10.48 18.12 -12.21
N TYR A 188 10.83 16.98 -12.78
CA TYR A 188 12.05 16.87 -13.57
C TYR A 188 11.96 17.59 -14.91
N PHE A 189 10.79 17.60 -15.54
CA PHE A 189 10.54 18.39 -16.74
C PHE A 189 10.70 19.88 -16.47
N ASN A 190 10.08 20.40 -15.41
CA ASN A 190 10.23 21.80 -15.00
C ASN A 190 11.68 22.14 -14.63
N LYS A 191 12.40 21.22 -14.03
CA LYS A 191 13.83 21.37 -13.77
C LYS A 191 14.63 21.48 -15.08
N LEU A 192 14.34 20.62 -16.05
CA LEU A 192 14.98 20.68 -17.37
C LEU A 192 14.75 22.04 -18.03
N VAL A 193 13.50 22.52 -18.05
CA VAL A 193 13.16 23.85 -18.63
C VAL A 193 13.91 24.98 -17.93
N LYS A 194 14.00 24.97 -16.62
CA LYS A 194 14.77 25.96 -15.86
C LYS A 194 16.27 25.88 -16.13
N GLU A 195 16.82 24.70 -16.26
CA GLU A 195 18.23 24.50 -16.64
C GLU A 195 18.51 24.98 -18.05
N MET A 196 17.63 24.68 -19.02
CA MET A 196 17.72 25.21 -20.37
C MET A 196 17.73 26.73 -20.37
N GLN A 197 16.80 27.37 -19.67
CA GLN A 197 16.73 28.82 -19.55
C GLN A 197 18.02 29.42 -18.97
N LYS A 198 18.57 28.82 -17.92
CA LYS A 198 19.86 29.23 -17.34
C LYS A 198 21.02 29.08 -18.30
N HIS A 199 21.05 28.01 -19.07
CA HIS A 199 22.10 27.77 -20.07
C HIS A 199 22.03 28.79 -21.21
N ILE A 200 20.83 29.08 -21.72
CA ILE A 200 20.64 30.11 -22.77
C ILE A 200 21.12 31.46 -22.25
N VAL A 201 20.74 31.87 -21.04
CA VAL A 201 21.20 33.12 -20.43
C VAL A 201 22.73 33.16 -20.27
N ARG A 202 23.36 32.04 -19.92
CA ARG A 202 24.83 31.96 -19.84
C ARG A 202 25.48 32.09 -21.19
N GLU A 203 24.94 31.45 -22.23
CA GLU A 203 25.46 31.57 -23.60
C GLU A 203 25.36 33.03 -24.09
N ILE A 204 24.23 33.71 -23.82
CA ILE A 204 24.06 35.13 -24.18
C ILE A 204 25.09 35.99 -23.43
N ASN A 205 25.33 35.77 -22.17
CA ASN A 205 26.20 36.61 -21.33
C ASN A 205 27.69 36.34 -21.52
N ASN A 206 28.08 35.12 -21.82
CA ASN A 206 29.49 34.69 -21.81
C ASN A 206 30.09 34.54 -23.24
N GLY A 207 29.28 34.61 -24.28
CA GLY A 207 29.73 34.32 -25.66
C GLY A 207 29.91 35.55 -26.54
N SER A 208 30.27 35.31 -27.79
CA SER A 208 30.32 36.27 -28.88
C SER A 208 28.98 36.93 -29.22
N TRP A 209 27.91 36.44 -28.61
CA TRP A 209 26.54 36.94 -28.73
C TRP A 209 26.25 38.25 -27.95
N LYS A 210 27.17 38.64 -27.12
CA LYS A 210 27.02 39.86 -26.27
C LYS A 210 26.92 41.17 -27.08
N SER A 211 27.42 41.12 -28.29
CA SER A 211 27.41 42.29 -29.22
C SER A 211 26.46 42.12 -30.42
N SER A 212 25.73 41.04 -30.49
CA SER A 212 24.80 40.71 -31.59
C SER A 212 23.35 40.93 -31.08
N GLU A 213 22.56 41.66 -31.81
CA GLU A 213 21.11 41.82 -31.56
C GLU A 213 20.30 40.64 -32.15
N ASP A 214 20.94 39.76 -32.91
CA ASP A 214 20.33 38.59 -33.55
C ASP A 214 20.47 37.35 -32.67
N TYR A 215 19.44 37.09 -31.86
CA TYR A 215 19.40 35.95 -30.96
C TYR A 215 18.83 34.66 -31.60
N GLU A 216 18.33 34.73 -32.82
CA GLU A 216 17.72 33.56 -33.49
C GLU A 216 18.72 32.44 -33.73
N ASN A 217 20.01 32.77 -33.96
CA ASN A 217 21.06 31.83 -34.25
C ASN A 217 21.77 31.24 -33.00
N ILE A 218 21.35 31.59 -31.77
CA ILE A 218 21.96 31.05 -30.55
C ILE A 218 21.71 29.55 -30.42
N ILE A 219 20.55 29.09 -30.86
CA ILE A 219 20.18 27.69 -30.84
C ILE A 219 20.53 27.09 -32.21
N ASN A 220 21.59 26.34 -32.26
CA ASN A 220 22.03 25.62 -33.45
C ASN A 220 22.27 24.14 -33.12
N SER A 221 22.49 23.32 -34.13
CA SER A 221 22.71 21.88 -34.00
C SER A 221 23.88 21.51 -33.10
N THR A 222 24.84 22.39 -32.88
CA THR A 222 26.04 22.18 -32.06
C THR A 222 25.76 22.54 -30.59
N ASN A 223 24.97 23.58 -30.35
CA ASN A 223 24.73 24.08 -28.99
C ASN A 223 23.53 23.43 -28.30
N ILE A 224 22.58 22.89 -29.08
CA ILE A 224 21.33 22.34 -28.54
C ILE A 224 21.57 21.25 -27.50
N TYR A 225 22.57 20.40 -27.71
CA TYR A 225 22.91 19.34 -26.75
C TYR A 225 23.57 19.85 -25.46
N LYS A 226 24.16 21.05 -25.50
CA LYS A 226 24.68 21.70 -24.27
C LYS A 226 23.59 22.42 -23.53
N ILE A 227 22.63 23.00 -24.22
CA ILE A 227 21.49 23.74 -23.64
C ILE A 227 20.48 22.76 -23.07
N MET A 228 20.08 21.76 -23.85
CA MET A 228 19.10 20.75 -23.46
C MET A 228 19.78 19.43 -23.09
N LYS A 229 19.93 19.19 -21.81
CA LYS A 229 20.46 17.94 -21.28
C LYS A 229 19.32 16.94 -21.04
N SER A 230 19.04 16.10 -22.01
CA SER A 230 17.99 15.06 -21.91
C SER A 230 18.20 14.10 -20.70
N THR A 231 19.45 13.91 -20.29
CA THR A 231 19.82 13.08 -19.14
C THR A 231 19.28 13.59 -17.80
N THR A 232 18.83 14.83 -17.69
CA THR A 232 18.25 15.36 -16.45
C THR A 232 16.99 14.59 -16.03
N ILE A 233 16.09 14.33 -16.97
CA ILE A 233 14.86 13.56 -16.72
C ILE A 233 15.19 12.09 -16.47
N GLU A 234 16.02 11.49 -17.33
CA GLU A 234 16.41 10.09 -17.24
C GLU A 234 17.08 9.76 -15.91
N ASN A 235 18.12 10.51 -15.54
CA ASN A 235 18.85 10.31 -14.29
C ASN A 235 17.96 10.57 -13.07
N GLY A 236 17.07 11.55 -13.16
CA GLY A 236 16.13 11.87 -12.08
C GLY A 236 15.14 10.75 -11.83
N ILE A 237 14.51 10.22 -12.85
CA ILE A 237 13.55 9.13 -12.74
C ILE A 237 14.24 7.83 -12.34
N ASN A 238 15.39 7.51 -12.93
CA ASN A 238 16.18 6.33 -12.56
C ASN A 238 16.60 6.35 -11.09
N ARG A 239 17.06 7.51 -10.61
CA ARG A 239 17.40 7.67 -9.20
C ARG A 239 16.19 7.48 -8.29
N ALA A 240 15.07 8.11 -8.60
CA ALA A 240 13.85 8.00 -7.81
C ALA A 240 13.35 6.54 -7.72
N LEU A 241 13.31 5.83 -8.84
CA LEU A 241 12.87 4.44 -8.88
C LEU A 241 13.87 3.48 -8.22
N SER A 242 15.17 3.71 -8.34
CA SER A 242 16.18 2.83 -7.76
C SER A 242 16.34 2.99 -6.25
N THR A 243 16.18 4.21 -5.73
CA THR A 243 16.32 4.50 -4.30
C THR A 243 14.99 4.48 -3.55
N GLY A 244 13.87 4.55 -4.27
CA GLY A 244 12.56 4.72 -3.67
C GLY A 244 12.27 6.13 -3.12
N ASP A 245 13.17 7.07 -3.33
CA ASP A 245 13.07 8.45 -2.87
C ASP A 245 12.50 9.34 -3.97
N PHE A 246 11.23 9.71 -3.83
CA PHE A 246 10.52 10.64 -4.73
C PHE A 246 10.51 12.07 -4.20
N SER A 247 11.29 12.37 -3.17
CA SER A 247 11.38 13.71 -2.61
C SER A 247 12.02 14.70 -3.57
N ILE A 248 11.51 15.94 -3.54
CA ILE A 248 12.00 17.04 -4.36
C ILE A 248 12.64 18.04 -3.42
N LYS A 249 13.89 18.38 -3.68
CA LYS A 249 14.68 19.28 -2.84
C LYS A 249 14.10 20.70 -2.64
N GLN A 250 13.15 21.09 -3.47
CA GLN A 250 12.53 22.42 -3.45
C GLN A 250 11.14 22.47 -2.80
N SER A 251 10.55 21.34 -2.48
CA SER A 251 9.30 21.24 -1.75
C SER A 251 9.53 20.44 -0.47
N ASN A 252 8.88 20.83 0.61
CA ASN A 252 8.97 20.14 1.92
C ASN A 252 8.33 18.75 1.94
N SER A 253 8.04 18.17 0.77
CA SER A 253 7.48 16.83 0.69
C SER A 253 8.60 15.80 0.65
N SER A 254 8.84 15.16 1.78
CA SER A 254 9.71 14.00 1.91
C SER A 254 8.92 12.72 1.63
N LYS A 255 8.98 12.21 0.40
CA LYS A 255 8.37 10.93 0.02
C LYS A 255 9.47 9.89 -0.17
N VAL A 256 9.85 9.24 0.92
CA VAL A 256 10.86 8.18 0.94
C VAL A 256 10.16 6.82 1.04
N GLY A 257 10.75 5.79 0.42
CA GLY A 257 10.22 4.43 0.44
C GLY A 257 8.99 4.21 -0.44
N VAL A 258 8.80 5.04 -1.46
CA VAL A 258 7.70 4.94 -2.43
C VAL A 258 7.88 3.72 -3.33
N ALA A 259 9.04 3.58 -3.97
CA ALA A 259 9.39 2.39 -4.71
C ALA A 259 10.10 1.38 -3.79
N GLN A 260 9.65 0.15 -3.83
CA GLN A 260 10.17 -0.95 -3.02
C GLN A 260 10.42 -2.17 -3.89
N VAL A 261 11.44 -2.96 -3.54
CA VAL A 261 11.67 -4.25 -4.20
C VAL A 261 10.51 -5.19 -3.88
N LEU A 262 9.90 -5.80 -4.90
CA LEU A 262 8.78 -6.71 -4.71
C LEU A 262 9.20 -7.91 -3.85
N ASN A 263 8.41 -8.20 -2.84
CA ASN A 263 8.64 -9.35 -1.97
C ASN A 263 8.29 -10.65 -2.71
N ARG A 264 9.33 -11.45 -3.01
CA ARG A 264 9.21 -12.75 -3.68
C ARG A 264 9.50 -13.92 -2.75
N LEU A 265 9.31 -13.75 -1.46
CA LEU A 265 9.55 -14.82 -0.49
C LEU A 265 8.51 -15.95 -0.61
N THR A 266 7.25 -15.58 -0.74
CA THR A 266 6.15 -16.50 -1.03
C THR A 266 5.26 -15.92 -2.11
N TYR A 267 4.42 -16.74 -2.72
CA TYR A 267 3.46 -16.28 -3.72
C TYR A 267 2.50 -15.23 -3.16
N VAL A 268 1.91 -15.49 -1.99
CA VAL A 268 0.97 -14.56 -1.35
C VAL A 268 1.63 -13.28 -0.83
N SER A 269 2.90 -13.34 -0.46
CA SER A 269 3.62 -12.13 -0.04
C SER A 269 3.77 -11.13 -1.17
N GLY A 270 4.00 -11.60 -2.39
CA GLY A 270 4.05 -10.76 -3.59
C GLY A 270 2.69 -10.13 -3.90
N LEU A 271 1.62 -10.91 -3.83
CA LEU A 271 0.26 -10.39 -4.02
C LEU A 271 -0.11 -9.33 -2.99
N SER A 272 0.16 -9.61 -1.71
CA SER A 272 -0.09 -8.66 -0.63
C SER A 272 0.72 -7.38 -0.78
N HIS A 273 2.01 -7.49 -1.15
CA HIS A 273 2.88 -6.33 -1.32
C HIS A 273 2.38 -5.38 -2.42
N SER A 274 1.84 -5.93 -3.50
CA SER A 274 1.26 -5.14 -4.60
C SER A 274 -0.02 -4.40 -4.22
N ARG A 275 -0.66 -4.75 -3.10
CA ARG A 275 -1.92 -4.20 -2.61
C ARG A 275 -1.75 -3.42 -1.30
N ARG A 276 -0.57 -2.90 -1.04
CA ARG A 276 -0.20 -2.28 0.23
C ARG A 276 -0.28 -0.76 0.17
N ILE A 277 -0.86 -0.18 1.21
CA ILE A 277 -0.95 1.26 1.42
C ILE A 277 0.03 1.64 2.53
N ASN A 278 0.86 2.63 2.26
CA ASN A 278 1.77 3.21 3.24
C ASN A 278 1.40 4.67 3.50
N THR A 279 1.25 5.03 4.76
CA THR A 279 1.02 6.41 5.16
C THR A 279 2.36 7.07 5.44
N PRO A 280 2.65 8.25 4.86
CA PRO A 280 3.93 8.95 5.05
C PRO A 280 3.99 9.66 6.40
N LEU A 281 3.89 8.91 7.49
CA LEU A 281 4.06 9.40 8.85
C LEU A 281 5.45 9.02 9.37
N GLU A 282 6.00 9.88 10.22
CA GLU A 282 7.19 9.53 10.99
C GLU A 282 6.86 8.37 11.94
N LYS A 283 7.51 7.23 11.74
CA LYS A 283 7.22 5.99 12.47
C LYS A 283 7.53 6.07 13.96
N SER A 284 8.45 6.94 14.35
CA SER A 284 8.81 7.25 15.73
C SER A 284 7.88 8.27 16.40
N GLY A 285 6.94 8.87 15.64
CA GLY A 285 6.02 9.88 16.16
C GLY A 285 5.01 9.32 17.17
N GLU A 286 4.61 10.15 18.10
CA GLU A 286 3.67 9.83 19.19
C GLU A 286 2.20 9.85 18.75
N LEU A 287 1.91 10.08 17.46
CA LEU A 287 0.54 10.14 16.94
C LEU A 287 -0.12 8.77 16.96
N ILE A 288 -1.09 8.60 17.85
CA ILE A 288 -1.83 7.34 18.04
C ILE A 288 -3.03 7.27 17.09
N ALA A 289 -3.73 8.38 16.90
CA ALA A 289 -5.01 8.42 16.16
C ALA A 289 -4.96 7.82 14.74
N PRO A 290 -3.97 8.11 13.88
CA PRO A 290 -3.92 7.52 12.54
C PRO A 290 -3.57 6.02 12.52
N ARG A 291 -3.14 5.45 13.64
CA ARG A 291 -2.82 4.03 13.80
C ARG A 291 -4.01 3.17 14.19
N LYS A 292 -5.06 3.78 14.74
CA LYS A 292 -6.29 3.08 15.15
C LYS A 292 -7.08 2.61 13.93
N LEU A 293 -7.77 1.49 14.10
CA LEU A 293 -8.77 1.04 13.13
C LEU A 293 -9.94 2.01 13.14
N HIS A 294 -10.24 2.61 11.98
CA HIS A 294 -11.33 3.57 11.83
C HIS A 294 -12.61 2.89 11.31
N ASN A 295 -13.76 3.38 11.68
CA ASN A 295 -15.05 2.82 11.23
C ASN A 295 -15.21 2.87 9.70
N THR A 296 -14.70 3.91 9.04
CA THR A 296 -14.77 4.07 7.58
C THR A 296 -13.90 3.11 6.79
N THR A 297 -13.10 2.27 7.46
CA THR A 297 -12.29 1.22 6.81
C THR A 297 -13.09 -0.02 6.43
N TRP A 298 -14.32 -0.18 6.95
CA TRP A 298 -15.13 -1.37 6.70
C TRP A 298 -15.31 -1.64 5.20
N GLY A 299 -14.84 -2.81 4.76
CA GLY A 299 -14.93 -3.27 3.38
C GLY A 299 -13.89 -2.67 2.41
N PHE A 300 -13.12 -1.68 2.82
CA PHE A 300 -12.09 -1.04 1.99
C PHE A 300 -10.68 -1.49 2.33
N LEU A 301 -10.38 -1.60 3.60
CA LEU A 301 -9.06 -2.01 4.11
C LEU A 301 -9.20 -3.22 5.01
N CYS A 302 -8.22 -4.13 4.95
CA CYS A 302 -8.18 -5.30 5.80
C CYS A 302 -8.04 -4.91 7.28
N PRO A 303 -8.92 -5.38 8.17
CA PRO A 303 -8.84 -5.06 9.59
C PRO A 303 -7.74 -5.83 10.33
N ALA A 304 -7.25 -6.93 9.76
CA ALA A 304 -6.31 -7.84 10.40
C ALA A 304 -4.86 -7.63 9.94
N GLU A 305 -4.65 -7.39 8.64
CA GLU A 305 -3.30 -7.34 8.07
C GLU A 305 -2.64 -5.98 8.32
N THR A 306 -1.75 -5.94 9.30
CA THR A 306 -0.89 -4.78 9.60
C THR A 306 0.43 -5.27 10.21
N PRO A 307 1.57 -4.59 9.98
CA PRO A 307 2.81 -4.93 10.64
C PRO A 307 2.72 -4.74 12.16
N GLU A 308 3.51 -5.49 12.88
CA GLU A 308 3.73 -5.29 14.31
C GLU A 308 4.83 -4.25 14.57
N GLY A 309 4.83 -3.63 15.75
CA GLY A 309 5.87 -2.69 16.16
C GLY A 309 5.64 -1.26 15.67
N GLN A 310 6.68 -0.56 15.27
CA GLN A 310 6.65 0.88 14.94
C GLN A 310 5.72 1.25 13.78
N SER A 311 5.46 0.32 12.87
CA SER A 311 4.63 0.56 11.70
C SER A 311 3.18 0.11 11.84
N ILE A 312 2.75 -0.26 13.05
CA ILE A 312 1.38 -0.71 13.31
C ILE A 312 0.37 0.37 12.90
N GLY A 313 -0.63 -0.02 12.12
CA GLY A 313 -1.69 0.88 11.65
C GLY A 313 -1.25 1.93 10.62
N VAL A 314 0.05 2.11 10.39
CA VAL A 314 0.62 3.00 9.36
C VAL A 314 0.64 2.31 8.00
N VAL A 315 1.04 1.06 7.97
CA VAL A 315 0.98 0.21 6.77
C VAL A 315 -0.31 -0.59 6.80
N LYS A 316 -1.08 -0.49 5.73
CA LYS A 316 -2.41 -1.11 5.58
C LYS A 316 -2.48 -1.86 4.27
N ASN A 317 -3.46 -2.74 4.15
CA ASN A 317 -3.69 -3.51 2.93
C ASN A 317 -5.13 -3.37 2.50
N ILE A 318 -5.38 -3.26 1.19
CA ILE A 318 -6.74 -3.14 0.66
C ILE A 318 -7.47 -4.47 0.75
N SER A 319 -8.78 -4.41 1.02
CA SER A 319 -9.66 -5.57 0.97
C SER A 319 -9.70 -6.14 -0.45
N TYR A 320 -9.92 -7.44 -0.59
CA TYR A 320 -9.73 -8.08 -1.90
C TYR A 320 -10.69 -7.64 -2.99
N MET A 321 -11.89 -7.13 -2.66
CA MET A 321 -12.84 -6.58 -3.64
C MET A 321 -12.78 -5.06 -3.76
N ALA A 322 -12.00 -4.37 -2.94
CA ALA A 322 -11.86 -2.93 -3.01
C ALA A 322 -11.00 -2.48 -4.21
N HIS A 323 -11.35 -1.34 -4.76
CA HIS A 323 -10.62 -0.68 -5.84
C HIS A 323 -10.26 0.75 -5.47
N ILE A 324 -9.26 1.29 -6.13
CA ILE A 324 -8.87 2.70 -6.01
C ILE A 324 -9.22 3.38 -7.33
N THR A 325 -9.90 4.52 -7.27
CA THR A 325 -10.35 5.23 -8.46
C THR A 325 -9.18 5.86 -9.21
N ILE A 326 -9.29 5.86 -10.54
CA ILE A 326 -8.34 6.51 -11.44
C ILE A 326 -8.82 7.94 -11.71
N PRO A 327 -7.93 8.95 -11.82
CA PRO A 327 -8.33 10.32 -12.14
C PRO A 327 -9.11 10.40 -13.45
N THR A 328 -10.22 11.11 -13.41
CA THR A 328 -11.06 11.40 -14.56
C THR A 328 -11.31 12.90 -14.67
N ASN A 329 -11.68 13.38 -15.88
CA ASN A 329 -11.97 14.78 -16.10
C ASN A 329 -13.38 15.13 -15.58
N SER A 330 -13.53 16.26 -14.91
CA SER A 330 -14.79 16.75 -14.36
C SER A 330 -15.75 17.36 -15.39
N SER A 331 -15.31 17.58 -16.62
CA SER A 331 -16.12 18.27 -17.66
C SER A 331 -17.47 17.60 -17.94
N SER A 332 -17.52 16.25 -17.90
CA SER A 332 -18.76 15.50 -18.05
C SER A 332 -19.77 15.81 -16.93
N LEU A 333 -19.29 15.91 -15.69
CA LEU A 333 -20.14 16.24 -14.55
C LEU A 333 -20.74 17.64 -14.67
N TYR A 334 -19.93 18.64 -15.05
CA TYR A 334 -20.42 19.99 -15.31
C TYR A 334 -21.47 20.03 -16.43
N LYS A 335 -21.27 19.25 -17.49
CA LYS A 335 -22.22 19.19 -18.62
C LYS A 335 -23.56 18.64 -18.19
N TYR A 336 -23.59 17.52 -17.47
CA TYR A 336 -24.83 16.84 -17.10
C TYR A 336 -25.55 17.45 -15.90
N THR A 337 -24.87 18.22 -15.07
CA THR A 337 -25.50 18.93 -13.95
C THR A 337 -26.08 20.31 -14.36
N LYS A 338 -25.68 20.85 -15.51
CA LYS A 338 -26.04 22.21 -15.95
C LYS A 338 -27.55 22.46 -15.94
N ASN A 339 -28.38 21.49 -16.27
CA ASN A 339 -29.83 21.67 -16.36
C ASN A 339 -30.53 21.75 -14.99
N HIS A 340 -29.88 21.30 -13.93
CA HIS A 340 -30.43 21.20 -12.57
C HIS A 340 -29.77 22.16 -11.59
N VAL A 341 -28.71 22.83 -12.01
CA VAL A 341 -27.90 23.70 -11.15
C VAL A 341 -27.96 25.13 -11.68
N ILE A 342 -28.29 26.06 -10.81
CA ILE A 342 -28.19 27.47 -11.06
C ILE A 342 -26.76 27.91 -10.71
N SER A 343 -25.97 28.26 -11.72
CA SER A 343 -24.58 28.68 -11.51
C SER A 343 -24.51 30.09 -10.97
N PHE A 344 -23.40 30.50 -10.37
CA PHE A 344 -23.20 31.86 -9.83
C PHE A 344 -23.22 32.96 -10.90
N GLU A 345 -23.05 32.60 -12.16
CA GLU A 345 -23.01 33.50 -13.30
C GLU A 345 -24.38 33.65 -13.97
N ASP A 346 -25.36 32.83 -13.61
CA ASP A 346 -26.70 32.91 -14.15
C ASP A 346 -27.48 34.12 -13.57
N GLU A 347 -28.21 34.83 -14.39
CA GLU A 347 -29.04 35.94 -13.95
C GLU A 347 -30.09 35.54 -12.91
N SER A 348 -30.58 34.32 -12.97
CA SER A 348 -31.51 33.72 -12.02
C SER A 348 -30.92 33.57 -10.61
N PHE A 349 -29.59 33.48 -10.48
CA PHE A 349 -28.93 33.38 -9.16
C PHE A 349 -29.15 34.65 -8.32
N SER A 350 -29.15 35.80 -8.93
CA SER A 350 -29.38 37.12 -8.25
C SER A 350 -30.79 37.26 -7.68
N ASN A 351 -31.74 36.48 -8.22
CA ASN A 351 -33.15 36.51 -7.79
C ASN A 351 -33.46 35.60 -6.62
N ILE A 352 -32.49 34.77 -6.15
CA ILE A 352 -32.68 33.82 -5.05
C ILE A 352 -32.66 34.58 -3.74
N ALA A 353 -33.78 34.59 -3.02
CA ALA A 353 -33.95 35.37 -1.81
C ALA A 353 -33.10 34.82 -0.62
N ASN A 354 -32.86 33.53 -0.56
CA ASN A 354 -32.12 32.93 0.57
C ASN A 354 -31.18 31.80 0.11
N ILE A 355 -29.96 32.21 -0.19
CA ILE A 355 -28.88 31.27 -0.61
C ILE A 355 -28.44 30.36 0.56
N GLU A 356 -28.53 30.79 1.79
CA GLU A 356 -28.11 30.04 2.98
C GLU A 356 -28.95 28.75 3.15
N GLN A 357 -30.25 28.82 2.84
CA GLN A 357 -31.17 27.67 2.96
C GLN A 357 -31.25 26.83 1.67
N ALA A 358 -30.67 27.29 0.58
CA ALA A 358 -30.65 26.55 -0.67
C ALA A 358 -29.66 25.38 -0.59
N VAL A 359 -29.94 24.33 -1.34
CA VAL A 359 -29.05 23.17 -1.44
C VAL A 359 -27.86 23.49 -2.35
N LYS A 360 -26.67 23.45 -1.77
CA LYS A 360 -25.41 23.74 -2.47
C LYS A 360 -24.97 22.53 -3.28
N VAL A 361 -24.43 22.77 -4.45
CA VAL A 361 -23.90 21.70 -5.32
C VAL A 361 -22.39 21.84 -5.43
N PHE A 362 -21.68 20.77 -5.07
CA PHE A 362 -20.22 20.68 -5.14
C PHE A 362 -19.82 19.62 -6.18
N ILE A 363 -18.88 19.97 -7.03
CA ILE A 363 -18.26 19.04 -7.98
C ILE A 363 -16.76 19.01 -7.70
N ASN A 364 -16.25 17.87 -7.27
CA ASN A 364 -14.86 17.68 -6.88
C ASN A 364 -14.34 18.74 -5.89
N GLY A 365 -15.16 19.13 -4.94
CA GLY A 365 -14.84 20.13 -3.92
C GLY A 365 -15.01 21.58 -4.35
N ALA A 366 -15.35 21.88 -5.60
CA ALA A 366 -15.69 23.22 -6.05
C ALA A 366 -17.18 23.48 -5.88
N TRP A 367 -17.54 24.56 -5.22
CA TRP A 367 -18.93 24.97 -5.12
C TRP A 367 -19.36 25.58 -6.46
N VAL A 368 -20.19 24.88 -7.19
CA VAL A 368 -20.59 25.22 -8.57
C VAL A 368 -21.82 26.13 -8.59
N GLY A 369 -22.77 25.89 -7.71
CA GLY A 369 -24.02 26.62 -7.67
C GLY A 369 -24.97 26.04 -6.65
N ILE A 370 -26.24 26.30 -6.85
CA ILE A 370 -27.33 25.80 -5.99
C ILE A 370 -28.39 25.10 -6.83
N THR A 371 -29.17 24.25 -6.21
CA THR A 371 -30.29 23.56 -6.84
C THR A 371 -31.57 23.80 -6.06
N GLU A 372 -32.67 23.95 -6.77
CA GLU A 372 -34.01 24.07 -6.20
C GLU A 372 -34.66 22.69 -5.98
N ASP A 373 -34.29 21.70 -6.81
CA ASP A 373 -34.76 20.33 -6.69
C ASP A 373 -33.59 19.34 -6.52
N PRO A 374 -33.15 19.16 -5.27
CA PRO A 374 -32.01 18.30 -4.98
C PRO A 374 -32.30 16.82 -5.25
N ILE A 375 -33.54 16.38 -5.07
CA ILE A 375 -33.92 14.96 -5.25
C ILE A 375 -33.87 14.60 -6.72
N GLN A 376 -34.35 15.45 -7.58
CA GLN A 376 -34.32 15.23 -9.03
C GLN A 376 -32.89 15.21 -9.55
N LEU A 377 -32.03 16.14 -9.11
CA LEU A 377 -30.62 16.15 -9.46
C LEU A 377 -29.93 14.85 -9.01
N TYR A 378 -30.15 14.45 -7.77
CA TYR A 378 -29.58 13.22 -7.22
C TYR A 378 -29.98 11.98 -8.03
N ASN A 379 -31.28 11.83 -8.31
CA ASN A 379 -31.81 10.70 -9.04
C ASN A 379 -31.34 10.68 -10.51
N ASP A 380 -31.29 11.84 -11.16
CA ASP A 380 -30.81 11.95 -12.54
C ASP A 380 -29.33 11.59 -12.67
N MET A 381 -28.50 12.06 -11.76
CA MET A 381 -27.08 11.74 -11.75
C MET A 381 -26.82 10.26 -11.42
N LYS A 382 -27.60 9.69 -10.50
CA LYS A 382 -27.54 8.25 -10.20
C LYS A 382 -27.96 7.40 -11.41
N ASP A 383 -29.02 7.78 -12.11
CA ASP A 383 -29.45 7.10 -13.34
C ASP A 383 -28.36 7.13 -14.42
N LYS A 384 -27.73 8.28 -14.62
CA LYS A 384 -26.60 8.42 -15.54
C LYS A 384 -25.40 7.57 -15.16
N LYS A 385 -25.12 7.46 -13.87
CA LYS A 385 -24.09 6.54 -13.35
C LYS A 385 -24.40 5.10 -13.69
N TYR A 386 -25.63 4.65 -13.45
CA TYR A 386 -26.06 3.27 -13.73
C TYR A 386 -26.09 2.94 -15.23
N LYS A 387 -26.42 3.92 -16.07
CA LYS A 387 -26.35 3.77 -17.53
C LYS A 387 -24.94 3.83 -18.11
N GLY A 388 -23.95 4.15 -17.29
CA GLY A 388 -22.56 4.29 -17.73
C GLY A 388 -22.26 5.57 -18.52
N ILE A 389 -23.18 6.54 -18.53
CA ILE A 389 -23.01 7.85 -19.21
C ILE A 389 -21.89 8.65 -18.51
N ILE A 390 -21.87 8.62 -17.21
CA ILE A 390 -20.77 9.14 -16.39
C ILE A 390 -19.97 7.97 -15.82
N ASN A 391 -18.78 8.23 -15.30
CA ASN A 391 -17.92 7.18 -14.76
C ASN A 391 -18.63 6.39 -13.66
N LEU A 392 -18.56 5.07 -13.72
CA LEU A 392 -19.20 4.14 -12.79
C LEU A 392 -18.72 4.29 -11.33
N TYR A 393 -17.55 4.85 -11.12
CA TYR A 393 -16.96 5.10 -9.80
C TYR A 393 -17.27 6.51 -9.27
N THR A 394 -18.12 7.27 -9.95
CA THR A 394 -18.55 8.60 -9.50
C THR A 394 -19.33 8.47 -8.20
N SER A 395 -18.95 9.25 -7.21
CA SER A 395 -19.65 9.36 -5.93
C SER A 395 -20.69 10.47 -5.99
N ILE A 396 -21.92 10.19 -5.63
CA ILE A 396 -23.02 11.14 -5.61
C ILE A 396 -23.69 11.05 -4.24
N ILE A 397 -23.62 12.14 -3.47
CA ILE A 397 -24.10 12.18 -2.08
C ILE A 397 -25.04 13.35 -1.90
N PHE A 398 -26.17 13.09 -1.26
CA PHE A 398 -27.08 14.12 -0.77
C PHE A 398 -26.98 14.19 0.76
N ASP A 399 -26.30 15.22 1.24
CA ASP A 399 -26.21 15.52 2.68
C ASP A 399 -27.37 16.43 3.07
N TYR A 400 -28.45 15.81 3.52
CA TYR A 400 -29.66 16.52 3.92
C TYR A 400 -29.51 17.34 5.21
N LYS A 401 -28.50 17.03 6.05
CA LYS A 401 -28.24 17.82 7.27
C LYS A 401 -27.54 19.13 6.98
N ARG A 402 -26.61 19.09 6.02
CA ARG A 402 -25.83 20.28 5.63
C ARG A 402 -26.43 20.97 4.38
N LEU A 403 -27.47 20.44 3.79
CA LEU A 403 -28.10 20.90 2.53
C LEU A 403 -27.06 21.02 1.40
N GLU A 404 -26.34 19.94 1.15
CA GLU A 404 -25.31 19.86 0.13
C GLU A 404 -25.48 18.61 -0.74
N ILE A 405 -25.28 18.76 -2.04
CA ILE A 405 -25.05 17.64 -2.95
C ILE A 405 -23.59 17.66 -3.36
N ARG A 406 -22.87 16.58 -3.08
CA ARG A 406 -21.47 16.44 -3.44
C ARG A 406 -21.33 15.36 -4.51
N ILE A 407 -20.72 15.73 -5.63
CA ILE A 407 -20.45 14.84 -6.76
C ILE A 407 -18.93 14.79 -6.95
N CYS A 408 -18.35 13.60 -6.84
CA CYS A 408 -16.92 13.42 -6.94
C CYS A 408 -16.58 12.33 -7.95
N ASN A 409 -15.69 12.62 -8.89
CA ASN A 409 -15.09 11.66 -9.79
C ASN A 409 -13.56 11.71 -9.80
N ASP A 410 -12.98 12.34 -8.78
CA ASP A 410 -11.53 12.43 -8.61
C ASP A 410 -10.88 11.07 -8.37
N GLY A 411 -9.59 10.98 -8.65
CA GLY A 411 -8.81 9.78 -8.41
C GLY A 411 -8.38 9.62 -6.96
N GLY A 412 -8.05 8.39 -6.57
CA GLY A 412 -7.49 8.08 -5.25
C GLY A 412 -8.52 7.77 -4.17
N ARG A 413 -9.80 7.68 -4.51
CA ARG A 413 -10.83 7.24 -3.58
C ARG A 413 -10.88 5.71 -3.52
N LEU A 414 -11.06 5.17 -2.33
CA LEU A 414 -11.38 3.75 -2.16
C LEU A 414 -12.82 3.49 -2.56
N THR A 415 -13.06 2.44 -3.34
CA THR A 415 -14.39 2.01 -3.75
C THR A 415 -14.55 0.52 -3.58
N ARG A 416 -15.76 0.07 -3.32
CA ARG A 416 -16.10 -1.35 -3.26
C ARG A 416 -17.46 -1.64 -3.86
N PRO A 417 -17.66 -2.82 -4.46
CA PRO A 417 -18.96 -3.21 -4.99
C PRO A 417 -19.89 -3.69 -3.88
N VAL A 418 -21.14 -3.28 -3.96
CA VAL A 418 -22.22 -3.76 -3.10
C VAL A 418 -23.46 -4.05 -3.94
N LEU A 419 -24.30 -4.98 -3.49
CA LEU A 419 -25.57 -5.28 -4.16
C LEU A 419 -26.58 -4.19 -3.87
N LYS A 420 -27.32 -3.76 -4.88
CA LYS A 420 -28.40 -2.80 -4.74
C LYS A 420 -29.65 -3.48 -4.18
N VAL A 421 -30.35 -2.78 -3.31
CA VAL A 421 -31.60 -3.21 -2.69
C VAL A 421 -32.67 -2.16 -3.00
N LYS A 422 -33.82 -2.62 -3.49
CA LYS A 422 -34.99 -1.78 -3.74
C LYS A 422 -36.19 -2.39 -2.99
N ASP A 423 -36.88 -1.56 -2.22
CA ASP A 423 -38.03 -2.00 -1.40
C ASP A 423 -37.72 -3.20 -0.49
N ASN A 424 -36.58 -3.18 0.15
CA ASN A 424 -36.06 -4.26 1.02
C ASN A 424 -35.87 -5.62 0.33
N LYS A 425 -35.77 -5.62 -1.02
CA LYS A 425 -35.41 -6.80 -1.80
C LYS A 425 -34.13 -6.53 -2.59
N ALA A 426 -33.20 -7.47 -2.52
CA ALA A 426 -32.02 -7.40 -3.39
C ALA A 426 -32.43 -7.55 -4.85
N LEU A 427 -31.86 -6.74 -5.73
CA LEU A 427 -32.11 -6.81 -7.16
C LEU A 427 -31.50 -8.05 -7.81
N ILE A 428 -30.54 -8.70 -7.15
CA ILE A 428 -29.98 -9.96 -7.60
C ILE A 428 -31.00 -11.10 -7.42
N THR A 429 -31.24 -11.85 -8.50
CA THR A 429 -32.16 -12.99 -8.53
C THR A 429 -31.41 -14.28 -8.85
N LYS A 430 -32.06 -15.43 -8.60
CA LYS A 430 -31.47 -16.73 -8.96
C LYS A 430 -31.20 -16.83 -10.47
N ASP A 431 -32.12 -16.28 -11.29
CA ASP A 431 -31.96 -16.24 -12.73
C ASP A 431 -30.67 -15.54 -13.17
N ILE A 432 -30.37 -14.37 -12.57
CA ILE A 432 -29.12 -13.64 -12.84
C ILE A 432 -27.89 -14.48 -12.44
N ILE A 433 -27.94 -15.17 -11.31
CA ILE A 433 -26.87 -16.04 -10.85
C ILE A 433 -26.67 -17.23 -11.80
N ASP A 434 -27.74 -17.84 -12.25
CA ASP A 434 -27.70 -18.96 -13.22
C ASP A 434 -27.17 -18.52 -14.59
N ARG A 435 -27.53 -17.34 -15.06
CA ARG A 435 -26.99 -16.75 -16.30
C ARG A 435 -25.51 -16.41 -16.17
N LEU A 436 -25.06 -15.93 -15.00
CA LEU A 436 -23.64 -15.72 -14.72
C LEU A 436 -22.87 -17.06 -14.72
N SER A 437 -23.45 -18.11 -14.12
CA SER A 437 -22.83 -19.44 -14.08
C SER A 437 -22.68 -20.04 -15.48
N LYS A 438 -23.66 -19.78 -16.36
CA LYS A 438 -23.62 -20.18 -17.78
C LYS A 438 -22.75 -19.27 -18.65
N LYS A 439 -22.14 -18.21 -18.07
CA LYS A 439 -21.33 -17.20 -18.78
C LYS A 439 -22.10 -16.39 -19.84
N GLU A 440 -23.40 -16.28 -19.70
CA GLU A 440 -24.27 -15.44 -20.55
C GLU A 440 -24.15 -13.96 -20.16
N LEU A 441 -23.81 -13.68 -18.89
CA LEU A 441 -23.55 -12.35 -18.33
C LEU A 441 -22.11 -12.23 -17.86
N VAL A 442 -21.56 -11.04 -17.98
CA VAL A 442 -20.25 -10.64 -17.42
C VAL A 442 -20.45 -9.63 -16.29
N TRP A 443 -19.39 -9.39 -15.52
CA TRP A 443 -19.44 -8.47 -14.37
C TRP A 443 -19.93 -7.05 -14.75
N ASN A 444 -19.50 -6.52 -15.90
CA ASN A 444 -19.93 -5.21 -16.36
C ASN A 444 -21.44 -5.13 -16.62
N ASP A 445 -22.08 -6.20 -17.01
CA ASP A 445 -23.54 -6.25 -17.24
C ASP A 445 -24.33 -6.10 -15.94
N LEU A 446 -23.73 -6.46 -14.81
CA LEU A 446 -24.32 -6.28 -13.47
C LEU A 446 -24.19 -4.85 -12.95
N ILE A 447 -23.12 -4.15 -13.33
CA ILE A 447 -22.83 -2.79 -12.87
C ILE A 447 -23.65 -1.78 -13.65
N THR A 448 -23.90 -2.04 -14.93
CA THR A 448 -24.63 -1.16 -15.83
C THR A 448 -26.04 -1.67 -16.12
N SER A 449 -26.93 -0.78 -16.47
CA SER A 449 -28.30 -1.11 -16.92
C SER A 449 -28.42 -1.31 -18.45
N CYS A 450 -27.32 -1.60 -19.15
CA CYS A 450 -27.31 -1.75 -20.60
C CYS A 450 -27.88 -3.09 -21.08
N VAL A 451 -27.68 -4.18 -20.36
CA VAL A 451 -28.14 -5.54 -20.69
C VAL A 451 -29.28 -5.96 -19.79
N LEU A 452 -29.22 -5.62 -18.52
CA LEU A 452 -30.29 -5.82 -17.55
C LEU A 452 -31.12 -4.54 -17.43
N ASP A 453 -32.41 -4.67 -17.08
CA ASP A 453 -33.29 -3.52 -16.93
C ASP A 453 -32.82 -2.54 -15.86
N GLU A 454 -32.27 -3.06 -14.77
CA GLU A 454 -31.66 -2.28 -13.69
C GLU A 454 -30.25 -2.83 -13.36
N SER A 455 -29.32 -1.94 -12.99
CA SER A 455 -28.02 -2.39 -12.48
C SER A 455 -28.18 -3.07 -11.12
N VAL A 456 -27.47 -4.17 -10.93
CA VAL A 456 -27.58 -5.00 -9.71
C VAL A 456 -26.51 -4.61 -8.69
N ILE A 457 -25.37 -4.17 -9.16
CA ILE A 457 -24.20 -3.84 -8.36
C ILE A 457 -23.85 -2.37 -8.53
N GLU A 458 -23.47 -1.73 -7.44
CA GLU A 458 -23.00 -0.36 -7.41
C GLU A 458 -21.65 -0.30 -6.69
N TYR A 459 -20.69 0.44 -7.27
CA TYR A 459 -19.47 0.80 -6.57
C TYR A 459 -19.69 2.03 -5.71
N ILE A 460 -19.42 1.90 -4.42
CA ILE A 460 -19.57 2.99 -3.45
C ILE A 460 -18.22 3.31 -2.83
N ASP A 461 -18.02 4.60 -2.49
CA ASP A 461 -16.89 5.07 -1.72
C ASP A 461 -17.22 5.23 -0.23
N PRO A 462 -16.26 5.54 0.66
CA PRO A 462 -16.55 5.71 2.09
C PRO A 462 -17.57 6.79 2.38
N GLU A 463 -17.64 7.83 1.57
CA GLU A 463 -18.61 8.91 1.75
C GLU A 463 -20.02 8.46 1.38
N GLU A 464 -20.21 7.78 0.24
CA GLU A 464 -21.49 7.16 -0.12
C GLU A 464 -21.91 6.10 0.89
N GLN A 465 -20.96 5.32 1.42
CA GLN A 465 -21.22 4.30 2.43
C GLN A 465 -21.76 4.93 3.72
N ASN A 466 -21.30 6.10 4.10
CA ASN A 466 -21.76 6.81 5.29
C ASN A 466 -23.24 7.21 5.22
N TYR A 467 -23.76 7.40 4.01
CA TYR A 467 -25.18 7.74 3.74
C TYR A 467 -26.00 6.56 3.24
N SER A 468 -25.48 5.35 3.29
CA SER A 468 -26.15 4.13 2.85
C SER A 468 -26.50 3.24 4.03
N MET A 469 -27.59 2.47 3.89
CA MET A 469 -27.94 1.38 4.80
C MET A 469 -27.63 0.05 4.12
N ILE A 470 -26.63 -0.67 4.61
CA ILE A 470 -26.13 -1.90 4.00
C ILE A 470 -26.47 -3.10 4.87
N ALA A 471 -27.23 -4.04 4.32
CA ALA A 471 -27.55 -5.31 4.97
C ALA A 471 -26.37 -6.29 4.84
N MET A 472 -26.16 -7.14 5.87
CA MET A 472 -25.10 -8.13 5.85
C MET A 472 -25.37 -9.31 4.92
N LYS A 473 -26.60 -9.77 4.82
CA LYS A 473 -27.01 -10.93 4.03
C LYS A 473 -28.30 -10.66 3.28
N CYS A 474 -28.40 -11.11 2.03
CA CYS A 474 -29.59 -10.96 1.19
C CYS A 474 -30.81 -11.71 1.72
N LYS A 475 -30.60 -12.79 2.47
CA LYS A 475 -31.68 -13.65 3.03
C LYS A 475 -32.03 -13.31 4.46
N ASP A 476 -31.42 -12.29 5.03
CA ASP A 476 -31.61 -11.99 6.44
C ASP A 476 -33.03 -11.52 6.74
N ARG A 477 -33.54 -12.02 7.84
CA ARG A 477 -34.80 -11.56 8.44
C ARG A 477 -34.80 -10.06 8.73
N PHE A 478 -33.61 -9.45 8.76
CA PHE A 478 -33.38 -8.02 8.93
C PHE A 478 -33.82 -7.17 7.73
N MET A 479 -34.02 -7.75 6.56
CA MET A 479 -34.65 -7.07 5.45
C MET A 479 -36.17 -6.99 5.58
N LYS A 480 -36.76 -7.81 6.47
CA LYS A 480 -38.17 -7.69 6.81
C LYS A 480 -38.36 -6.53 7.77
N GLN A 481 -39.19 -5.58 7.42
CA GLN A 481 -39.61 -4.53 8.34
C GLN A 481 -40.26 -5.18 9.57
N THR A 482 -39.68 -5.00 10.74
CA THR A 482 -40.41 -5.25 11.96
C THR A 482 -41.35 -4.07 12.20
N PRO A 483 -42.53 -4.26 12.82
CA PRO A 483 -43.50 -3.17 13.07
C PRO A 483 -42.89 -1.95 13.79
N HIS A 484 -41.78 -2.12 14.49
CA HIS A 484 -41.10 -1.05 15.24
C HIS A 484 -39.94 -0.40 14.49
N SER A 485 -39.52 -0.91 13.31
CA SER A 485 -38.39 -0.40 12.50
C SER A 485 -38.84 0.36 11.25
N GLY A 486 -40.03 0.96 11.28
CA GLY A 486 -40.67 1.60 10.12
C GLY A 486 -39.90 2.74 9.43
N TYR A 487 -38.75 3.14 9.98
CA TYR A 487 -37.95 4.26 9.47
C TYR A 487 -36.71 3.86 8.69
N PHE A 488 -36.29 2.59 8.70
CA PHE A 488 -35.05 2.14 8.06
C PHE A 488 -35.34 1.26 6.85
N LYS A 489 -34.98 1.76 5.66
CA LYS A 489 -34.96 0.96 4.45
C LYS A 489 -33.50 0.68 4.07
N TYR A 490 -33.18 -0.59 3.83
CA TYR A 490 -31.88 -0.93 3.27
C TYR A 490 -31.75 -0.43 1.84
N THR A 491 -30.62 0.19 1.53
CA THR A 491 -30.29 0.68 0.17
C THR A 491 -29.39 -0.28 -0.55
N HIS A 492 -28.58 -1.01 0.16
CA HIS A 492 -27.58 -1.96 -0.36
C HIS A 492 -27.51 -3.20 0.50
N CYS A 493 -26.84 -4.22 0.00
CA CYS A 493 -26.49 -5.43 0.70
C CYS A 493 -25.07 -5.85 0.39
N GLU A 494 -24.36 -6.37 1.38
CA GLU A 494 -23.04 -6.94 1.17
C GLU A 494 -23.12 -8.15 0.22
N ILE A 495 -22.14 -8.28 -0.66
CA ILE A 495 -21.98 -9.52 -1.46
C ILE A 495 -21.71 -10.68 -0.51
N HIS A 496 -20.75 -10.52 0.37
CA HIS A 496 -20.47 -11.42 1.50
C HIS A 496 -19.67 -10.66 2.56
N PRO A 497 -19.91 -10.84 3.87
CA PRO A 497 -19.16 -10.14 4.91
C PRO A 497 -17.65 -10.41 4.91
N SER A 498 -17.21 -11.56 4.40
CA SER A 498 -15.79 -11.90 4.27
C SER A 498 -15.00 -10.98 3.33
N THR A 499 -15.68 -10.16 2.55
CA THR A 499 -15.05 -9.18 1.64
C THR A 499 -14.33 -8.06 2.37
N ILE A 500 -14.50 -7.93 3.68
CA ILE A 500 -13.74 -6.96 4.51
C ILE A 500 -12.26 -7.30 4.62
N PHE A 501 -11.90 -8.57 4.44
CA PHE A 501 -10.53 -9.03 4.57
C PHE A 501 -9.70 -8.80 3.31
N GLY A 502 -8.41 -8.57 3.51
CA GLY A 502 -7.41 -8.56 2.44
C GLY A 502 -7.03 -9.96 1.99
N VAL A 503 -6.07 -10.07 1.09
CA VAL A 503 -5.64 -11.34 0.52
C VAL A 503 -5.14 -12.31 1.58
N LEU A 504 -4.26 -11.89 2.46
CA LEU A 504 -3.69 -12.79 3.49
C LEU A 504 -4.70 -13.21 4.54
N ALA A 505 -5.47 -12.27 5.05
CA ALA A 505 -6.50 -12.58 6.06
C ALA A 505 -7.62 -13.47 5.50
N SER A 506 -7.93 -13.36 4.22
CA SER A 506 -8.90 -14.23 3.55
C SER A 506 -8.42 -15.67 3.37
N CYS A 507 -7.13 -15.93 3.51
CA CYS A 507 -6.56 -17.29 3.46
C CYS A 507 -6.57 -17.99 4.83
N ILE A 508 -6.99 -17.32 5.89
CA ILE A 508 -7.11 -17.92 7.22
C ILE A 508 -8.45 -18.67 7.31
N PRO A 509 -8.47 -19.97 7.63
CA PRO A 509 -9.72 -20.68 7.87
C PRO A 509 -10.33 -20.28 9.21
N PHE A 510 -11.63 -20.05 9.24
CA PHE A 510 -12.36 -19.65 10.43
C PHE A 510 -11.75 -18.45 11.19
N PRO A 511 -11.43 -17.34 10.54
CA PRO A 511 -10.78 -16.22 11.22
C PRO A 511 -11.71 -15.52 12.22
N ASP A 512 -13.00 -15.62 12.03
CA ASP A 512 -14.05 -15.12 12.94
C ASP A 512 -14.12 -15.90 14.27
N HIS A 513 -13.50 -17.08 14.35
CA HIS A 513 -13.38 -17.88 15.57
C HIS A 513 -12.09 -17.66 16.35
N ASN A 514 -11.19 -16.84 15.83
CA ASN A 514 -9.92 -16.52 16.48
C ASN A 514 -9.98 -15.15 17.17
N GLN A 515 -9.12 -14.97 18.16
CA GLN A 515 -8.85 -13.63 18.69
C GLN A 515 -8.18 -12.76 17.61
N ALA A 516 -8.60 -11.51 17.49
CA ALA A 516 -8.13 -10.61 16.42
C ALA A 516 -6.61 -10.46 16.30
N PRO A 517 -5.81 -10.34 17.38
CA PRO A 517 -4.35 -10.31 17.28
C PRO A 517 -3.76 -11.54 16.62
N ARG A 518 -4.37 -12.70 16.77
CA ARG A 518 -3.90 -13.96 16.18
C ARG A 518 -4.04 -13.96 14.66
N ASN A 519 -5.10 -13.37 14.15
CA ASN A 519 -5.25 -13.17 12.71
C ASN A 519 -4.18 -12.22 12.16
N THR A 520 -3.85 -11.17 12.90
CA THR A 520 -2.76 -10.25 12.56
C THR A 520 -1.41 -10.96 12.53
N TYR A 521 -1.12 -11.79 13.51
CA TYR A 521 0.11 -12.56 13.54
C TYR A 521 0.19 -13.56 12.39
N GLN A 522 -0.91 -14.23 12.07
CA GLN A 522 -0.95 -15.13 10.93
C GLN A 522 -0.70 -14.37 9.60
N CYS A 523 -1.26 -13.20 9.43
CA CYS A 523 -0.99 -12.37 8.25
C CYS A 523 0.50 -12.00 8.13
N ALA A 524 1.18 -11.77 9.24
CA ALA A 524 2.62 -11.54 9.25
C ALA A 524 3.41 -12.81 8.91
N MET A 525 3.01 -13.96 9.45
CA MET A 525 3.70 -15.24 9.25
C MET A 525 3.42 -15.87 7.88
N GLY A 526 2.25 -15.66 7.31
CA GLY A 526 1.93 -16.14 5.97
C GLY A 526 2.86 -15.61 4.88
N LYS A 527 3.45 -14.44 5.09
CA LYS A 527 4.48 -13.85 4.21
C LYS A 527 5.85 -14.53 4.34
N GLN A 528 6.07 -15.29 5.41
CA GLN A 528 7.34 -15.93 5.76
C GLN A 528 7.30 -17.46 5.60
N ALA A 529 6.16 -18.00 5.21
CA ALA A 529 5.98 -19.44 5.03
C ALA A 529 6.67 -19.92 3.75
N MET A 530 7.29 -21.08 3.80
CA MET A 530 7.89 -21.70 2.62
C MET A 530 6.84 -22.43 1.78
N GLY A 531 6.96 -22.31 0.47
CA GLY A 531 6.12 -23.01 -0.50
C GLY A 531 6.78 -22.92 -1.87
N VAL A 532 6.01 -22.90 -2.93
CA VAL A 532 6.48 -22.59 -4.29
C VAL A 532 6.19 -21.12 -4.54
N TYR A 533 7.21 -20.27 -4.45
CA TYR A 533 7.04 -18.83 -4.53
C TYR A 533 6.76 -18.28 -5.95
N ALA A 534 7.16 -19.03 -6.97
CA ALA A 534 6.89 -18.74 -8.36
C ALA A 534 6.93 -20.05 -9.16
N THR A 535 6.11 -20.18 -10.18
CA THR A 535 6.07 -21.38 -11.02
C THR A 535 7.34 -21.58 -11.85
N ASN A 536 8.00 -20.47 -12.20
CA ASN A 536 9.24 -20.43 -12.97
C ASN A 536 10.50 -20.27 -12.10
N TYR A 537 10.47 -20.72 -10.85
CA TYR A 537 11.60 -20.55 -9.93
C TYR A 537 12.89 -21.18 -10.46
N ASP A 538 12.78 -22.23 -11.28
CA ASP A 538 13.93 -22.88 -11.89
C ASP A 538 14.73 -21.94 -12.82
N ASN A 539 14.05 -21.03 -13.50
CA ASN A 539 14.67 -20.04 -14.42
C ASN A 539 15.06 -18.72 -13.74
N ARG A 540 14.75 -18.55 -12.47
CA ARG A 540 15.03 -17.33 -11.72
C ARG A 540 16.35 -17.42 -10.97
N MET A 541 17.08 -16.31 -10.94
CA MET A 541 18.33 -16.14 -10.18
C MET A 541 18.13 -15.12 -9.06
N ASP A 542 17.26 -15.46 -8.09
CA ASP A 542 17.02 -14.63 -6.92
C ASP A 542 18.15 -14.80 -5.90
N LYS A 543 18.47 -13.75 -5.13
CA LYS A 543 19.55 -13.76 -4.14
C LYS A 543 19.36 -14.85 -3.10
N THR A 544 18.15 -14.99 -2.59
CA THR A 544 17.76 -16.09 -1.68
C THR A 544 16.35 -16.52 -2.02
N ALA A 545 16.13 -17.80 -2.17
CA ALA A 545 14.83 -18.39 -2.43
C ALA A 545 14.63 -19.65 -1.60
N TYR A 546 13.40 -19.84 -1.14
CA TYR A 546 12.99 -20.99 -0.35
C TYR A 546 11.93 -21.78 -1.12
N VAL A 547 12.14 -23.04 -1.35
CA VAL A 547 11.18 -23.92 -2.04
C VAL A 547 10.92 -25.14 -1.17
N LEU A 548 9.65 -25.36 -0.83
CA LEU A 548 9.22 -26.56 -0.12
C LEU A 548 9.14 -27.74 -1.11
N ASN A 549 9.78 -28.85 -0.79
CA ASN A 549 9.88 -29.96 -1.74
C ASN A 549 8.56 -30.70 -1.95
N TYR A 550 7.77 -30.89 -0.88
CA TYR A 550 6.52 -31.65 -0.90
C TYR A 550 5.35 -30.85 -0.31
N PRO A 551 4.98 -29.73 -0.92
CA PRO A 551 3.82 -28.97 -0.47
C PRO A 551 2.53 -29.73 -0.77
N THR A 552 1.54 -29.60 0.10
CA THR A 552 0.22 -30.19 -0.09
C THR A 552 -0.87 -29.12 0.04
N ARG A 553 -1.97 -29.35 -0.66
CA ARG A 553 -3.16 -28.53 -0.53
C ARG A 553 -3.80 -28.75 0.86
N PRO A 554 -4.27 -27.72 1.57
CA PRO A 554 -4.97 -27.90 2.84
C PRO A 554 -6.34 -28.56 2.63
N LEU A 555 -6.76 -29.36 3.61
CA LEU A 555 -8.11 -29.96 3.64
C LEU A 555 -9.19 -28.90 3.84
N VAL A 556 -8.94 -27.95 4.74
CA VAL A 556 -9.81 -26.83 4.99
C VAL A 556 -9.20 -25.61 4.33
N ASP A 557 -9.85 -25.11 3.31
CA ASP A 557 -9.43 -23.92 2.57
C ASP A 557 -10.45 -22.77 2.70
N THR A 558 -10.22 -21.70 1.98
CA THR A 558 -11.16 -20.59 1.85
C THR A 558 -11.45 -20.35 0.36
N ARG A 559 -12.55 -19.69 0.06
CA ARG A 559 -12.92 -19.40 -1.33
C ARG A 559 -11.86 -18.58 -2.05
N LEU A 560 -11.24 -17.61 -1.37
CA LEU A 560 -10.20 -16.78 -1.97
C LEU A 560 -8.95 -17.59 -2.33
N MET A 561 -8.58 -18.59 -1.56
CA MET A 561 -7.43 -19.47 -1.87
C MET A 561 -7.57 -20.11 -3.25
N ASN A 562 -8.78 -20.54 -3.63
CA ASN A 562 -9.06 -21.06 -4.96
C ASN A 562 -9.00 -19.96 -6.04
N MET A 563 -9.53 -18.77 -5.76
CA MET A 563 -9.55 -17.64 -6.70
C MET A 563 -8.17 -17.13 -7.04
N ILE A 564 -7.25 -17.07 -6.08
CA ILE A 564 -5.86 -16.63 -6.28
C ILE A 564 -4.92 -17.77 -6.70
N HIS A 565 -5.43 -18.97 -6.89
CA HIS A 565 -4.66 -20.17 -7.25
C HIS A 565 -3.62 -20.62 -6.22
N LEU A 566 -3.76 -20.25 -4.96
CA LEU A 566 -2.86 -20.65 -3.87
C LEU A 566 -2.91 -22.16 -3.63
N ASN A 567 -4.05 -22.79 -3.86
CA ASN A 567 -4.20 -24.25 -3.76
C ASN A 567 -3.36 -25.04 -4.80
N ASN A 568 -2.99 -24.40 -5.92
CA ASN A 568 -2.13 -25.00 -6.94
C ASN A 568 -0.65 -24.92 -6.58
N ILE A 569 -0.25 -23.94 -5.75
CA ILE A 569 1.11 -23.73 -5.26
C ILE A 569 1.10 -23.49 -3.75
N PRO A 570 0.68 -24.46 -2.95
CA PRO A 570 0.48 -24.28 -1.53
C PRO A 570 1.78 -23.98 -0.78
N SER A 571 1.67 -23.31 0.36
CA SER A 571 2.78 -22.88 1.20
C SER A 571 2.83 -23.63 2.53
N GLY A 572 2.70 -24.93 2.50
CA GLY A 572 2.74 -25.76 3.68
C GLY A 572 2.34 -27.21 3.41
N THR A 573 2.08 -27.93 4.46
CA THR A 573 1.75 -29.34 4.40
C THR A 573 0.66 -29.70 5.39
N GLN A 574 -0.25 -30.57 5.00
CA GLN A 574 -1.25 -31.14 5.90
C GLN A 574 -0.61 -32.23 6.76
N ILE A 575 -0.69 -32.10 8.07
CA ILE A 575 -0.07 -33.01 9.03
C ILE A 575 -1.06 -33.47 10.10
N HIS A 576 -0.70 -34.54 10.81
CA HIS A 576 -1.45 -35.04 11.94
C HIS A 576 -0.89 -34.47 13.25
N VAL A 577 -1.70 -33.74 14.00
CA VAL A 577 -1.28 -33.00 15.21
C VAL A 577 -2.03 -33.51 16.42
N ALA A 578 -1.31 -33.85 17.47
CA ALA A 578 -1.83 -34.13 18.79
C ALA A 578 -1.61 -32.96 19.72
N ILE A 579 -2.64 -32.58 20.45
CA ILE A 579 -2.58 -31.50 21.47
C ILE A 579 -2.44 -32.15 22.82
N MET A 580 -1.21 -32.28 23.31
CA MET A 580 -0.91 -32.89 24.59
C MET A 580 0.43 -32.40 25.14
N THR A 581 0.61 -32.48 26.46
CA THR A 581 1.93 -32.38 27.06
C THR A 581 2.64 -33.71 26.92
N HIS A 582 3.88 -33.71 26.46
CA HIS A 582 4.67 -34.93 26.28
C HIS A 582 6.14 -34.64 26.55
N THR A 583 6.79 -35.45 27.41
CA THR A 583 8.22 -35.36 27.75
C THR A 583 8.74 -34.01 28.28
N GLY A 584 7.94 -32.98 28.34
CA GLY A 584 8.32 -31.62 28.76
C GLY A 584 9.10 -30.77 27.75
N TYR A 585 9.39 -31.31 26.54
CA TYR A 585 10.12 -30.57 25.51
C TYR A 585 9.22 -29.74 24.60
N ASN A 586 7.92 -29.72 24.83
CA ASN A 586 6.96 -28.85 24.12
C ASN A 586 6.42 -27.70 25.01
N GLN A 587 7.13 -27.32 26.06
CA GLN A 587 6.78 -26.16 26.88
C GLN A 587 7.08 -24.84 26.14
N GLU A 588 6.35 -23.75 26.52
CA GLU A 588 6.56 -22.39 26.03
C GLU A 588 6.62 -22.31 24.48
N ASP A 589 5.56 -22.78 23.84
CA ASP A 589 5.39 -22.77 22.37
C ASP A 589 6.33 -23.70 21.59
N SER A 590 7.07 -24.56 22.25
CA SER A 590 7.85 -25.58 21.58
C SER A 590 6.96 -26.69 21.05
N VAL A 591 7.41 -27.35 20.00
CA VAL A 591 6.73 -28.46 19.36
C VAL A 591 7.66 -29.68 19.29
N LEU A 592 7.05 -30.86 19.31
CA LEU A 592 7.76 -32.12 19.10
C LEU A 592 7.44 -32.61 17.69
N ILE A 593 8.46 -33.09 16.98
CA ILE A 593 8.29 -33.62 15.61
C ILE A 593 8.69 -35.08 15.60
N ASN A 594 7.96 -35.88 14.82
CA ASN A 594 8.26 -37.25 14.56
C ASN A 594 9.45 -37.36 13.59
N LYS A 595 10.53 -38.05 14.02
CA LYS A 595 11.73 -38.25 13.20
C LYS A 595 11.46 -39.00 11.90
N ALA A 596 10.64 -40.04 11.93
CA ALA A 596 10.33 -40.79 10.73
C ALA A 596 9.56 -39.98 9.70
N SER A 597 8.70 -39.03 10.13
CA SER A 597 8.04 -38.11 9.24
C SER A 597 9.04 -37.19 8.53
N ILE A 598 10.05 -36.68 9.24
CA ILE A 598 11.15 -35.90 8.66
C ILE A 598 11.93 -36.72 7.63
N ASP A 599 12.25 -37.97 7.97
CA ASP A 599 13.01 -38.87 7.10
C ASP A 599 12.23 -39.22 5.82
N ARG A 600 10.92 -39.27 5.89
CA ARG A 600 10.03 -39.40 4.71
C ARG A 600 9.87 -38.14 3.88
N GLY A 601 10.43 -37.03 4.32
CA GLY A 601 10.43 -35.75 3.57
C GLY A 601 9.48 -34.69 4.09
N LEU A 602 8.95 -34.81 5.30
CA LEU A 602 8.10 -33.79 5.90
C LEU A 602 8.85 -32.46 6.07
N PHE A 603 8.31 -31.40 5.51
CA PHE A 603 8.88 -30.04 5.54
C PHE A 603 10.31 -29.93 5.02
N MET A 604 10.75 -30.85 4.21
CA MET A 604 12.03 -30.76 3.53
C MET A 604 11.99 -29.58 2.55
N ALA A 605 12.98 -28.69 2.66
CA ALA A 605 13.06 -27.50 1.83
C ALA A 605 14.39 -27.39 1.10
N THR A 606 14.36 -26.82 -0.09
CA THR A 606 15.56 -26.47 -0.85
C THR A 606 15.77 -24.98 -0.77
N ILE A 607 16.95 -24.56 -0.32
CA ILE A 607 17.31 -23.17 -0.22
C ILE A 607 18.25 -22.83 -1.39
N TYR A 608 17.86 -21.87 -2.20
CA TYR A 608 18.68 -21.37 -3.29
C TYR A 608 19.36 -20.07 -2.89
N HIS A 609 20.63 -19.99 -3.15
CA HIS A 609 21.42 -18.78 -2.98
C HIS A 609 22.14 -18.45 -4.29
N THR A 610 22.06 -17.21 -4.74
CA THR A 610 22.69 -16.75 -5.98
C THR A 610 23.78 -15.74 -5.67
N GLU A 611 25.01 -16.04 -6.11
CA GLU A 611 26.11 -15.11 -6.12
C GLU A 611 26.24 -14.47 -7.49
N LYS A 612 26.35 -13.14 -7.51
CA LYS A 612 26.50 -12.34 -8.71
C LYS A 612 27.86 -11.67 -8.74
N ASP A 613 28.49 -11.67 -9.91
CA ASP A 613 29.69 -10.92 -10.18
C ASP A 613 29.55 -10.13 -11.47
N GLU A 614 29.80 -8.83 -11.42
CA GLU A 614 29.77 -7.92 -12.58
C GLU A 614 31.16 -7.33 -12.85
N ASP A 615 31.46 -7.12 -14.13
CA ASP A 615 32.72 -6.53 -14.58
C ASP A 615 32.58 -5.01 -14.71
N LYS A 616 32.39 -4.32 -13.57
CA LYS A 616 32.26 -2.86 -13.53
C LYS A 616 33.62 -2.15 -13.56
N ASN A 617 33.69 -1.02 -14.25
CA ASN A 617 34.75 -0.02 -14.18
C ASN A 617 36.13 -0.43 -14.69
N ILE A 618 36.24 -1.38 -15.61
CA ILE A 618 37.51 -1.81 -16.13
C ILE A 618 37.56 -1.60 -17.62
N ILE A 619 38.75 -1.21 -18.09
CA ILE A 619 39.09 -1.08 -19.49
C ILE A 619 38.70 -2.39 -20.20
N ARG A 620 37.93 -2.23 -21.24
CA ARG A 620 37.21 -3.27 -22.01
C ARG A 620 38.01 -4.55 -22.23
N ASP A 621 37.34 -5.68 -22.10
CA ASP A 621 37.77 -7.03 -22.50
C ASP A 621 39.05 -7.57 -21.82
N GLU A 622 39.59 -6.91 -20.81
CA GLU A 622 40.78 -7.31 -20.09
C GLU A 622 40.52 -8.18 -18.85
N ILE A 623 39.26 -8.31 -18.42
CA ILE A 623 38.89 -9.22 -17.32
C ILE A 623 38.73 -10.61 -17.87
N ILE A 624 39.47 -11.52 -17.32
CA ILE A 624 39.44 -12.93 -17.73
C ILE A 624 38.79 -13.77 -16.62
N ARG A 625 37.78 -14.53 -16.98
CA ARG A 625 37.19 -15.53 -16.11
C ARG A 625 37.88 -16.87 -16.39
N CYS A 626 38.82 -17.22 -15.53
CA CYS A 626 39.56 -18.46 -15.65
C CYS A 626 40.10 -18.88 -14.27
N LYS A 627 40.58 -20.11 -14.18
CA LYS A 627 41.32 -20.56 -12.99
C LYS A 627 42.63 -19.78 -12.89
N PRO A 628 42.88 -19.01 -11.81
CA PRO A 628 44.11 -18.23 -11.67
C PRO A 628 45.37 -19.09 -11.64
N ASP A 629 46.42 -18.63 -12.31
CA ASP A 629 47.74 -19.23 -12.20
C ASP A 629 48.48 -18.56 -11.03
N PRO A 630 48.86 -19.30 -9.97
CA PRO A 630 49.52 -18.72 -8.80
C PRO A 630 50.84 -18.02 -9.11
N SER A 631 51.51 -18.44 -10.18
CA SER A 631 52.80 -17.87 -10.58
C SER A 631 52.70 -16.47 -11.18
N LYS A 632 51.54 -16.12 -11.74
CA LYS A 632 51.30 -14.86 -12.51
C LYS A 632 50.30 -13.91 -11.81
N THR A 633 49.65 -14.35 -10.75
CA THR A 633 48.55 -13.63 -10.08
C THR A 633 48.93 -13.27 -8.65
N ARG A 634 48.69 -12.02 -8.29
CA ARG A 634 48.84 -11.57 -6.87
C ARG A 634 47.49 -11.58 -6.16
N SER A 635 47.53 -11.46 -4.84
CA SER A 635 46.36 -11.37 -3.97
C SER A 635 45.41 -12.57 -4.06
N ILE A 636 45.95 -13.75 -4.27
CA ILE A 636 45.21 -15.01 -4.27
C ILE A 636 44.53 -15.18 -2.91
N LYS A 637 43.22 -15.45 -2.95
CA LYS A 637 42.43 -15.62 -1.74
C LYS A 637 42.68 -16.97 -1.10
N TYR A 638 42.52 -16.99 0.24
CA TYR A 638 42.57 -18.25 0.99
C TYR A 638 41.28 -19.06 0.68
N GLY A 639 41.43 -20.06 -0.14
CA GLY A 639 40.33 -20.91 -0.60
C GLY A 639 40.80 -22.00 -1.54
N ASN A 640 39.88 -22.88 -1.90
CA ASN A 640 40.15 -24.00 -2.80
C ASN A 640 39.81 -23.62 -4.24
N TYR A 641 40.81 -23.62 -5.14
CA TYR A 641 40.64 -23.36 -6.55
C TYR A 641 40.53 -24.64 -7.41
N ASP A 642 40.70 -25.81 -6.81
CA ASP A 642 40.87 -27.06 -7.58
C ASP A 642 39.58 -27.49 -8.28
N LYS A 643 38.41 -27.11 -7.79
CA LYS A 643 37.11 -27.42 -8.37
C LYS A 643 36.73 -26.57 -9.60
N LEU A 644 37.47 -25.51 -9.84
CA LEU A 644 37.19 -24.60 -10.95
C LEU A 644 37.47 -25.25 -12.31
N ASN A 645 36.59 -24.98 -13.27
CA ASN A 645 36.85 -25.32 -14.66
C ASN A 645 37.67 -24.21 -15.38
N ASN A 646 37.98 -24.41 -16.66
CA ASN A 646 38.72 -23.44 -17.47
C ASN A 646 37.99 -22.10 -17.66
N GLN A 647 36.69 -22.05 -17.44
CA GLN A 647 35.86 -20.85 -17.56
C GLN A 647 35.76 -20.07 -16.24
N GLY A 648 36.38 -20.55 -15.16
CA GLY A 648 36.37 -19.93 -13.85
C GLY A 648 35.12 -20.23 -13.00
N PHE A 649 34.39 -21.28 -13.31
CA PHE A 649 33.21 -21.73 -12.56
C PHE A 649 33.41 -23.17 -12.08
N ILE A 650 32.69 -23.52 -11.01
CA ILE A 650 32.53 -24.91 -10.62
C ILE A 650 31.39 -25.51 -11.47
N ASN A 651 31.56 -26.71 -11.99
CA ASN A 651 30.56 -27.41 -12.79
C ASN A 651 29.25 -27.59 -12.02
N GLU A 652 28.13 -27.58 -12.74
CA GLU A 652 26.81 -27.82 -12.17
C GLU A 652 26.72 -29.20 -11.47
N ASN A 653 25.96 -29.29 -10.39
CA ASN A 653 25.75 -30.49 -9.56
C ASN A 653 26.99 -30.95 -8.80
N GLN A 654 28.00 -30.15 -8.67
CA GLN A 654 29.20 -30.47 -7.90
C GLN A 654 29.07 -29.92 -6.46
N LEU A 655 29.57 -30.68 -5.48
CA LEU A 655 29.60 -30.30 -4.07
C LEU A 655 30.48 -29.07 -3.88
N VAL A 656 29.98 -28.10 -3.10
CA VAL A 656 30.68 -26.90 -2.69
C VAL A 656 30.84 -26.91 -1.17
N GLU A 657 32.08 -26.74 -0.71
CA GLU A 657 32.42 -26.68 0.69
C GLU A 657 32.76 -25.27 1.15
N ASN A 658 32.98 -25.09 2.44
CA ASN A 658 33.36 -23.78 2.98
C ASN A 658 34.68 -23.30 2.35
N ARG A 659 34.71 -22.04 1.96
CA ARG A 659 35.85 -21.36 1.35
C ARG A 659 36.24 -21.89 -0.04
N ASP A 660 35.36 -22.57 -0.75
CA ASP A 660 35.57 -22.86 -2.15
C ASP A 660 35.41 -21.58 -3.01
N ILE A 661 36.23 -21.44 -4.02
CA ILE A 661 36.09 -20.35 -4.98
C ILE A 661 35.03 -20.75 -5.99
N ILE A 662 33.96 -19.98 -6.09
CA ILE A 662 32.82 -20.29 -6.96
C ILE A 662 32.84 -19.50 -8.28
N ILE A 663 33.35 -18.28 -8.27
CA ILE A 663 33.54 -17.45 -9.45
C ILE A 663 34.97 -16.95 -9.45
N ALA A 664 35.78 -17.43 -10.36
CA ALA A 664 37.16 -17.00 -10.52
C ALA A 664 37.27 -15.93 -11.61
N LYS A 665 37.99 -14.86 -11.29
CA LYS A 665 38.20 -13.75 -12.16
C LYS A 665 39.55 -13.12 -11.87
N ILE A 666 40.28 -12.84 -12.93
CA ILE A 666 41.57 -12.16 -12.87
C ILE A 666 41.51 -10.85 -13.65
N VAL A 667 42.13 -9.83 -13.10
CA VAL A 667 42.17 -8.49 -13.70
C VAL A 667 43.64 -8.13 -14.01
N PRO A 668 43.99 -7.66 -15.21
CA PRO A 668 45.34 -7.25 -15.50
C PRO A 668 45.75 -6.02 -14.67
N ILE A 669 46.96 -6.02 -14.22
CA ILE A 669 47.55 -4.90 -13.50
C ILE A 669 48.10 -3.91 -14.54
N LYS A 670 47.91 -2.59 -14.33
CA LYS A 670 48.53 -1.57 -15.18
C LYS A 670 50.04 -1.74 -15.16
N GLU A 671 50.62 -2.04 -16.29
CA GLU A 671 52.05 -2.17 -16.45
C GLU A 671 52.73 -0.81 -16.22
N ASN A 672 53.65 -0.78 -15.25
CA ASN A 672 54.60 0.30 -15.18
C ASN A 672 55.60 0.10 -16.37
N LYS A 673 55.62 0.99 -17.31
CA LYS A 673 56.51 0.89 -18.52
C LYS A 673 58.00 0.74 -18.17
N ASN A 674 58.37 0.91 -16.92
CA ASN A 674 59.73 0.85 -16.42
C ASN A 674 60.17 -0.50 -15.89
N ASP A 675 59.29 -1.48 -15.78
CA ASP A 675 59.57 -2.81 -15.19
C ASP A 675 59.03 -3.95 -16.04
N LEU A 676 59.77 -4.24 -17.15
CA LEU A 676 59.49 -5.35 -18.06
C LEU A 676 59.77 -6.75 -17.45
N THR A 677 60.33 -6.79 -16.25
CA THR A 677 60.78 -8.03 -15.59
C THR A 677 59.74 -8.60 -14.60
N LYS A 678 58.60 -7.95 -14.37
CA LYS A 678 57.60 -8.47 -13.43
C LYS A 678 56.84 -9.65 -14.01
N VAL A 679 57.00 -10.78 -13.36
CA VAL A 679 56.27 -12.03 -13.68
C VAL A 679 54.80 -11.95 -13.32
N ILE A 680 54.42 -11.13 -12.34
CA ILE A 680 53.04 -10.98 -11.88
C ILE A 680 52.32 -9.97 -12.74
N LYS A 681 51.32 -10.45 -13.53
CA LYS A 681 50.58 -9.65 -14.51
C LYS A 681 49.11 -9.41 -14.13
N TYR A 682 48.59 -10.17 -13.18
CA TYR A 682 47.18 -10.19 -12.86
C TYR A 682 46.93 -10.03 -11.38
N GLU A 683 45.74 -9.53 -11.03
CA GLU A 683 45.22 -9.50 -9.67
C GLU A 683 43.98 -10.39 -9.58
N ASP A 684 43.89 -11.19 -8.53
CA ASP A 684 42.73 -12.05 -8.30
C ASP A 684 41.58 -11.27 -7.65
N GLN A 685 40.43 -11.31 -8.29
CA GLN A 685 39.16 -10.76 -7.79
C GLN A 685 38.08 -11.85 -7.68
N SER A 686 38.46 -13.07 -7.45
CA SER A 686 37.56 -14.21 -7.32
C SER A 686 36.66 -14.09 -6.09
N LYS A 687 35.47 -14.67 -6.16
CA LYS A 687 34.53 -14.77 -5.04
C LYS A 687 34.66 -16.11 -4.34
N THR A 688 34.79 -16.04 -3.02
CA THR A 688 34.82 -17.17 -2.13
C THR A 688 33.41 -17.42 -1.57
N PHE A 689 33.00 -18.68 -1.54
CA PHE A 689 31.75 -19.07 -0.91
C PHE A 689 31.96 -19.50 0.54
N ARG A 690 31.14 -18.98 1.44
CA ARG A 690 31.15 -19.34 2.86
C ARG A 690 29.87 -20.08 3.20
N THR A 691 30.00 -21.28 3.71
CA THR A 691 28.85 -22.11 4.11
C THR A 691 29.21 -23.00 5.29
N ASN A 692 28.22 -23.38 6.09
CA ASN A 692 28.37 -24.38 7.16
C ASN A 692 27.63 -25.67 6.85
N GLU A 693 27.09 -25.84 5.66
CA GLU A 693 26.28 -26.96 5.23
C GLU A 693 26.71 -27.49 3.85
N GLU A 694 26.32 -28.71 3.53
CA GLU A 694 26.50 -29.25 2.21
C GLU A 694 25.68 -28.48 1.20
N SER A 695 26.35 -27.95 0.18
CA SER A 695 25.74 -27.18 -0.87
C SER A 695 26.22 -27.69 -2.23
N TYR A 696 25.39 -27.53 -3.24
CA TYR A 696 25.70 -27.95 -4.61
C TYR A 696 25.51 -26.77 -5.55
N ILE A 697 26.32 -26.69 -6.58
CA ILE A 697 26.07 -25.75 -7.66
C ILE A 697 24.85 -26.22 -8.44
N ASP A 698 23.83 -25.36 -8.52
CA ASP A 698 22.60 -25.65 -9.24
C ASP A 698 22.68 -25.19 -10.69
N LYS A 699 22.96 -23.92 -10.94
CA LYS A 699 23.10 -23.33 -12.28
C LYS A 699 24.17 -22.25 -12.34
N ASN A 700 24.89 -22.23 -13.47
CA ASN A 700 25.79 -21.14 -13.84
C ASN A 700 25.18 -20.38 -15.02
N TYR A 701 25.18 -19.04 -14.94
CA TYR A 701 24.63 -18.18 -15.97
C TYR A 701 25.57 -17.02 -16.24
N THR A 702 25.87 -16.79 -17.50
CA THR A 702 26.72 -15.68 -17.95
C THR A 702 26.00 -14.88 -19.04
N SER A 703 26.07 -13.57 -18.98
CA SER A 703 25.48 -12.68 -19.99
C SER A 703 26.10 -11.29 -19.92
N ARG A 704 25.62 -10.39 -20.75
CA ARG A 704 25.94 -8.97 -20.72
C ARG A 704 24.74 -8.18 -20.21
N ASN A 705 25.00 -7.17 -19.39
CA ASN A 705 23.97 -6.25 -18.92
C ASN A 705 23.64 -5.17 -19.96
N GLY A 706 22.68 -4.30 -19.66
CA GLY A 706 22.28 -3.19 -20.53
C GLY A 706 23.40 -2.16 -20.80
N ASP A 707 24.39 -2.06 -19.90
CA ASP A 707 25.55 -1.18 -20.05
C ASP A 707 26.70 -1.84 -20.83
N GLY A 708 26.55 -3.09 -21.29
CA GLY A 708 27.52 -3.84 -22.06
C GLY A 708 28.60 -4.54 -21.23
N TYR A 709 28.47 -4.55 -19.89
CA TYR A 709 29.38 -5.27 -19.01
C TYR A 709 29.00 -6.74 -18.90
N ASN A 710 29.99 -7.63 -18.88
CA ASN A 710 29.76 -9.04 -18.61
C ASN A 710 29.42 -9.25 -17.14
N PHE A 711 28.51 -10.15 -16.90
CA PHE A 711 28.21 -10.59 -15.54
C PHE A 711 28.03 -12.11 -15.48
N ALA A 712 28.26 -12.65 -14.32
CA ALA A 712 28.03 -14.07 -14.01
C ALA A 712 27.16 -14.20 -12.78
N LYS A 713 26.27 -15.17 -12.81
CA LYS A 713 25.46 -15.57 -11.66
C LYS A 713 25.62 -17.07 -11.45
N VAL A 714 25.88 -17.45 -10.22
CA VAL A 714 25.98 -18.85 -9.80
C VAL A 714 24.92 -19.10 -8.74
N ARG A 715 23.98 -19.98 -9.04
CA ARG A 715 22.97 -20.41 -8.10
C ARG A 715 23.42 -21.68 -7.39
N ILE A 716 23.36 -21.64 -6.06
CA ILE A 716 23.77 -22.72 -5.17
C ILE A 716 22.53 -23.21 -4.43
N ARG A 717 22.35 -24.51 -4.33
CA ARG A 717 21.24 -25.12 -3.58
C ARG A 717 21.74 -25.88 -2.36
N ALA A 718 20.97 -25.83 -1.30
CA ALA A 718 21.15 -26.62 -0.10
C ALA A 718 19.81 -27.24 0.30
N LEU A 719 19.82 -28.52 0.63
CA LEU A 719 18.66 -29.23 1.13
C LEU A 719 18.64 -29.14 2.65
N ARG A 720 17.52 -28.69 3.22
CA ARG A 720 17.37 -28.58 4.66
C ARG A 720 16.17 -29.37 5.15
N LYS A 721 16.43 -30.31 6.01
CA LYS A 721 15.42 -31.01 6.81
C LYS A 721 15.16 -30.24 8.09
N PRO A 722 13.96 -30.33 8.70
CA PRO A 722 13.70 -29.73 10.00
C PRO A 722 14.71 -30.16 11.05
N THR A 723 15.20 -29.23 11.84
CA THR A 723 16.12 -29.46 12.96
C THR A 723 15.62 -28.73 14.21
N TYR A 724 16.28 -28.98 15.35
CA TYR A 724 15.99 -28.28 16.60
C TYR A 724 16.10 -26.76 16.42
N GLY A 725 15.10 -26.04 16.87
CA GLY A 725 15.06 -24.56 16.81
C GLY A 725 14.46 -23.97 15.52
N ASP A 726 14.11 -24.78 14.55
CA ASP A 726 13.38 -24.33 13.36
C ASP A 726 11.96 -23.92 13.72
N LYS A 727 11.43 -22.87 13.08
CA LYS A 727 10.09 -22.35 13.34
C LYS A 727 9.03 -22.94 12.44
N PHE A 728 7.92 -23.31 13.05
CA PHE A 728 6.70 -23.76 12.38
C PHE A 728 5.51 -22.96 12.89
N SER A 729 4.45 -22.91 12.13
CA SER A 729 3.19 -22.29 12.56
C SER A 729 1.99 -22.96 11.91
N SER A 730 0.85 -22.92 12.62
CA SER A 730 -0.45 -23.14 12.00
C SER A 730 -0.91 -21.89 11.26
N ARG A 731 -2.07 -21.92 10.64
CA ARG A 731 -2.70 -20.74 10.01
C ARG A 731 -3.47 -19.86 11.00
N HIS A 732 -3.18 -19.93 12.29
CA HIS A 732 -3.93 -19.26 13.37
C HIS A 732 -3.04 -18.48 14.34
N GLY A 733 -1.85 -18.09 13.89
CA GLY A 733 -0.93 -17.33 14.74
C GLY A 733 -0.27 -18.16 15.85
N GLN A 734 -0.24 -19.47 15.73
CA GLN A 734 0.40 -20.40 16.66
C GLN A 734 1.80 -20.77 16.17
N LYS A 735 2.74 -19.87 16.27
CA LYS A 735 4.14 -20.12 15.95
C LYS A 735 4.80 -20.93 17.07
N GLY A 736 5.66 -21.84 16.68
CA GLY A 736 6.41 -22.65 17.63
C GLY A 736 7.75 -23.10 17.07
N THR A 737 8.71 -23.32 17.95
CA THR A 737 10.03 -23.83 17.62
C THR A 737 10.12 -25.31 17.92
N VAL A 738 10.93 -26.04 17.16
CA VAL A 738 11.17 -27.45 17.42
C VAL A 738 11.97 -27.61 18.73
N GLY A 739 11.32 -28.23 19.71
CA GLY A 739 11.93 -28.52 21.01
C GLY A 739 12.65 -29.87 21.04
N ASN A 740 12.08 -30.88 20.39
CA ASN A 740 12.69 -32.17 20.26
C ASN A 740 12.21 -32.92 18.99
N ILE A 741 13.02 -33.81 18.51
CA ILE A 741 12.71 -34.73 17.41
C ILE A 741 12.70 -36.14 17.98
N ILE A 742 11.51 -36.74 18.02
CA ILE A 742 11.28 -38.03 18.71
C ILE A 742 11.27 -39.14 17.69
N PRO A 743 11.99 -40.26 17.92
CA PRO A 743 11.88 -41.44 17.09
C PRO A 743 10.43 -41.95 17.02
N GLU A 744 10.02 -42.50 15.88
CA GLU A 744 8.63 -42.96 15.69
C GLU A 744 8.21 -44.00 16.71
N CYS A 745 9.11 -44.90 17.11
CA CYS A 745 8.84 -45.93 18.10
C CYS A 745 8.47 -45.36 19.49
N ASP A 746 8.97 -44.17 19.81
CA ASP A 746 8.73 -43.51 21.10
C ASP A 746 7.54 -42.55 21.06
N MET A 747 6.96 -42.30 19.88
CA MET A 747 5.78 -41.45 19.73
C MET A 747 4.53 -42.13 20.30
N PRO A 748 3.62 -41.38 20.93
CA PRO A 748 2.33 -41.91 21.32
C PRO A 748 1.54 -42.34 20.08
N PHE A 749 0.70 -43.34 20.22
CA PHE A 749 -0.08 -43.90 19.13
C PHE A 749 -1.54 -44.13 19.52
N THR A 750 -2.43 -44.07 18.53
CA THR A 750 -3.84 -44.42 18.70
C THR A 750 -4.07 -45.91 18.71
N LYS A 751 -5.31 -46.33 19.04
CA LYS A 751 -5.70 -47.73 18.98
C LYS A 751 -5.48 -48.39 17.61
N ASP A 752 -5.57 -47.58 16.52
CA ASP A 752 -5.35 -48.05 15.15
C ASP A 752 -3.89 -47.98 14.71
N GLY A 753 -2.97 -47.58 15.60
CA GLY A 753 -1.54 -47.49 15.33
C GLY A 753 -1.09 -46.19 14.67
N HIS A 754 -1.96 -45.19 14.49
CA HIS A 754 -1.58 -43.91 13.95
C HIS A 754 -0.74 -43.09 14.94
N ARG A 755 0.33 -42.50 14.45
CA ARG A 755 1.24 -41.66 15.23
C ARG A 755 1.20 -40.23 14.71
N PRO A 756 1.16 -39.22 15.60
CA PRO A 756 1.15 -37.84 15.16
C PRO A 756 2.49 -37.43 14.52
N ASP A 757 2.45 -36.49 13.61
CA ASP A 757 3.65 -35.86 13.02
C ASP A 757 4.22 -34.80 13.95
N ILE A 758 3.34 -34.02 14.58
CA ILE A 758 3.70 -32.93 15.52
C ILE A 758 2.85 -33.08 16.79
N ILE A 759 3.46 -32.78 17.92
CA ILE A 759 2.79 -32.67 19.21
C ILE A 759 2.95 -31.23 19.72
N ILE A 760 1.85 -30.54 19.97
CA ILE A 760 1.82 -29.19 20.48
C ILE A 760 1.31 -29.14 21.91
N ASN A 761 1.75 -28.13 22.67
CA ASN A 761 1.35 -27.97 24.06
C ASN A 761 -0.08 -27.41 24.15
N PRO A 762 -0.96 -27.98 24.96
CA PRO A 762 -2.32 -27.49 25.16
C PRO A 762 -2.39 -26.10 25.82
N HIS A 763 -1.40 -25.70 26.58
CA HIS A 763 -1.33 -24.39 27.22
C HIS A 763 -1.19 -23.21 26.22
N ALA A 764 -0.91 -23.51 24.97
CA ALA A 764 -0.91 -22.50 23.89
C ALA A 764 -2.32 -22.07 23.46
N ILE A 765 -3.37 -22.78 23.82
CA ILE A 765 -4.74 -22.56 23.35
C ILE A 765 -5.55 -21.59 24.23
N PRO A 766 -5.63 -21.76 25.58
CA PRO A 766 -6.59 -20.98 26.39
C PRO A 766 -6.37 -19.47 26.35
N SER A 767 -5.15 -19.02 26.56
CA SER A 767 -4.81 -17.60 26.60
C SER A 767 -4.90 -16.91 25.23
N ARG A 768 -4.75 -17.65 24.16
CA ARG A 768 -4.72 -17.15 22.78
C ARG A 768 -6.08 -17.23 22.10
N MET A 769 -6.94 -18.10 22.58
CA MET A 769 -8.30 -18.27 22.06
C MET A 769 -8.32 -18.52 20.53
N THR A 770 -7.38 -19.33 20.03
CA THR A 770 -7.32 -19.73 18.63
C THR A 770 -8.27 -20.89 18.35
N ILE A 771 -9.54 -20.66 18.52
CA ILE A 771 -10.59 -21.68 18.37
C ILE A 771 -10.74 -22.13 16.93
N GLY A 772 -10.39 -21.27 15.96
CA GLY A 772 -10.37 -21.63 14.56
C GLY A 772 -9.47 -22.80 14.24
N GLN A 773 -8.35 -22.98 14.94
CA GLN A 773 -7.47 -24.15 14.80
C GLN A 773 -8.14 -25.44 15.26
N LEU A 774 -8.85 -25.40 16.36
CA LEU A 774 -9.59 -26.55 16.88
C LEU A 774 -10.71 -26.97 15.92
N LYS A 775 -11.43 -26.01 15.40
CA LYS A 775 -12.49 -26.23 14.42
C LYS A 775 -11.94 -26.76 13.09
N GLU A 776 -10.80 -26.26 12.64
CA GLU A 776 -10.09 -26.76 11.47
C GLU A 776 -9.69 -28.22 11.66
N THR A 777 -9.13 -28.57 12.81
CA THR A 777 -8.73 -29.94 13.16
C THR A 777 -9.92 -30.89 13.15
N LEU A 778 -11.01 -30.50 13.78
CA LEU A 778 -12.22 -31.31 13.88
C LEU A 778 -12.85 -31.53 12.49
N LEU A 779 -12.99 -30.47 11.72
CA LEU A 779 -13.50 -30.54 10.35
C LEU A 779 -12.59 -31.37 9.45
N GLY A 780 -11.28 -31.17 9.54
CA GLY A 780 -10.31 -31.92 8.75
C GLY A 780 -10.36 -33.43 9.03
N LYS A 781 -10.64 -33.82 10.25
CA LYS A 781 -10.83 -35.22 10.65
C LYS A 781 -12.04 -35.86 9.95
N VAL A 782 -13.13 -35.13 9.87
CA VAL A 782 -14.33 -35.54 9.11
C VAL A 782 -14.06 -35.62 7.61
N LEU A 783 -13.39 -34.60 7.08
CA LEU A 783 -13.10 -34.48 5.65
C LEU A 783 -12.19 -35.57 5.13
N LEU A 784 -11.20 -36.03 5.94
CA LEU A 784 -10.33 -37.14 5.61
C LEU A 784 -11.11 -38.44 5.34
N GLU A 785 -12.06 -38.73 6.19
CA GLU A 785 -12.87 -39.94 6.07
C GLU A 785 -13.89 -39.87 4.91
N LEU A 786 -14.42 -38.69 4.65
CA LEU A 786 -15.37 -38.45 3.55
C LEU A 786 -14.69 -38.22 2.19
N GLY A 787 -13.37 -37.96 2.18
CA GLY A 787 -12.59 -37.74 0.94
C GLY A 787 -12.96 -36.45 0.20
N MET A 788 -13.25 -35.34 0.93
CA MET A 788 -13.64 -34.07 0.37
C MET A 788 -12.84 -32.91 0.98
N PHE A 789 -12.92 -31.74 0.37
CA PHE A 789 -12.36 -30.50 0.90
C PHE A 789 -13.43 -29.66 1.58
N GLY A 790 -13.07 -28.95 2.64
CA GLY A 790 -13.96 -28.10 3.40
C GLY A 790 -13.75 -26.62 3.12
N ASP A 791 -14.79 -25.82 3.35
CA ASP A 791 -14.79 -24.37 3.23
C ASP A 791 -14.72 -23.74 4.62
N GLY A 792 -13.60 -23.09 4.92
CA GLY A 792 -13.36 -22.35 6.16
C GLY A 792 -13.50 -20.85 6.01
N THR A 793 -14.16 -20.35 4.96
CA THR A 793 -14.36 -18.91 4.75
C THR A 793 -15.03 -18.27 5.95
N ALA A 794 -14.59 -17.05 6.30
CA ALA A 794 -15.13 -16.30 7.42
C ALA A 794 -16.65 -16.10 7.32
N PHE A 795 -17.32 -16.03 8.47
CA PHE A 795 -18.76 -15.79 8.57
C PHE A 795 -19.65 -16.81 7.85
N GLY A 796 -19.14 -18.03 7.71
CA GLY A 796 -19.91 -19.17 7.21
C GLY A 796 -20.90 -19.72 8.24
N ASN A 797 -21.78 -20.59 7.78
CA ASN A 797 -22.85 -21.17 8.61
C ASN A 797 -22.52 -22.55 9.19
N LEU A 798 -21.30 -23.07 8.99
CA LEU A 798 -20.92 -24.39 9.47
C LEU A 798 -20.75 -24.37 10.99
N ASP A 799 -21.63 -25.09 11.68
CA ASP A 799 -21.64 -25.21 13.14
C ASP A 799 -20.81 -26.40 13.62
N VAL A 800 -20.18 -26.25 14.78
CA VAL A 800 -19.42 -27.30 15.46
C VAL A 800 -20.28 -28.53 15.76
N LYS A 801 -21.55 -28.34 16.11
CA LYS A 801 -22.48 -29.44 16.36
C LYS A 801 -22.72 -30.32 15.14
N THR A 802 -22.81 -29.72 13.97
CA THR A 802 -22.96 -30.45 12.71
C THR A 802 -21.69 -31.28 12.42
N ILE A 803 -20.53 -30.70 12.59
CA ILE A 803 -19.25 -31.41 12.43
C ILE A 803 -19.13 -32.55 13.42
N ALA A 804 -19.48 -32.33 14.69
CA ALA A 804 -19.46 -33.35 15.73
C ALA A 804 -20.38 -34.52 15.43
N SER A 805 -21.60 -34.24 14.95
CA SER A 805 -22.56 -35.31 14.57
C SER A 805 -22.06 -36.15 13.40
N GLU A 806 -21.44 -35.53 12.38
CA GLU A 806 -20.85 -36.26 11.27
C GLU A 806 -19.65 -37.14 11.69
N LEU A 807 -18.83 -36.61 12.59
CA LEU A 807 -17.69 -37.34 13.14
C LEU A 807 -18.15 -38.58 13.94
N GLN A 808 -19.22 -38.44 14.71
CA GLN A 808 -19.81 -39.55 15.45
C GLN A 808 -20.37 -40.64 14.53
N LYS A 809 -20.98 -40.27 13.41
CA LYS A 809 -21.43 -41.25 12.39
C LYS A 809 -20.29 -42.05 11.79
N LEU A 810 -19.09 -41.48 11.73
CA LEU A 810 -17.87 -42.15 11.23
C LEU A 810 -17.20 -43.08 12.26
N GLY A 811 -17.73 -43.17 13.47
CA GLY A 811 -17.23 -44.05 14.53
C GLY A 811 -16.16 -43.45 15.43
N TYR A 812 -15.93 -42.17 15.35
CA TYR A 812 -15.04 -41.39 16.24
C TYR A 812 -15.84 -40.74 17.40
N GLU A 813 -15.14 -40.36 18.45
CA GLU A 813 -15.74 -39.50 19.47
C GLU A 813 -16.11 -38.12 18.87
N SER A 814 -17.26 -37.57 19.24
CA SER A 814 -17.87 -36.42 18.56
C SER A 814 -17.03 -35.15 18.59
N TYR A 815 -16.16 -34.96 19.55
CA TYR A 815 -15.28 -33.79 19.69
C TYR A 815 -13.81 -34.09 19.36
N GLY A 816 -13.52 -35.16 18.68
CA GLY A 816 -12.19 -35.49 18.14
C GLY A 816 -11.18 -36.03 19.16
N ASN A 817 -11.62 -36.36 20.36
CA ASN A 817 -10.72 -36.96 21.36
C ASN A 817 -10.51 -38.44 21.09
N GLU A 818 -9.29 -38.90 21.26
CA GLU A 818 -8.94 -40.33 21.12
C GLU A 818 -8.09 -40.77 22.30
N VAL A 819 -8.19 -42.04 22.64
CA VAL A 819 -7.31 -42.67 23.61
C VAL A 819 -5.99 -42.99 22.94
N LEU A 820 -4.90 -42.50 23.49
CA LEU A 820 -3.56 -42.76 23.03
C LEU A 820 -2.79 -43.60 24.04
N TYR A 821 -1.78 -44.33 23.52
CA TYR A 821 -0.88 -45.18 24.28
C TYR A 821 0.52 -44.59 24.27
N ASN A 822 1.23 -44.67 25.39
CA ASN A 822 2.61 -44.21 25.48
C ASN A 822 3.52 -45.12 24.61
N GLY A 823 4.27 -44.46 23.71
CA GLY A 823 5.19 -45.19 22.83
C GLY A 823 6.40 -45.86 23.52
N LEU A 824 6.79 -45.31 24.69
CA LEU A 824 7.90 -45.86 25.47
C LEU A 824 7.50 -47.09 26.33
N THR A 825 6.35 -47.00 26.98
CA THR A 825 5.90 -48.02 27.95
C THR A 825 4.81 -48.92 27.40
N GLY A 826 4.08 -48.49 26.40
CA GLY A 826 2.91 -49.18 25.87
C GLY A 826 1.64 -49.05 26.73
N GLU A 827 1.70 -48.28 27.80
CA GLU A 827 0.58 -48.05 28.69
C GLU A 827 -0.41 -47.03 28.10
N GLN A 828 -1.68 -47.23 28.41
CA GLN A 828 -2.70 -46.26 28.04
C GLN A 828 -2.49 -44.94 28.81
N LEU A 829 -2.61 -43.80 28.11
CA LEU A 829 -2.58 -42.51 28.75
C LEU A 829 -3.86 -42.27 29.57
N GLU A 830 -3.73 -41.61 30.69
CA GLU A 830 -4.85 -41.39 31.66
C GLU A 830 -5.93 -40.45 31.09
N THR A 831 -5.61 -39.64 30.09
CA THR A 831 -6.52 -38.68 29.48
C THR A 831 -6.73 -38.96 28.01
N SER A 832 -7.91 -38.62 27.49
CA SER A 832 -8.14 -38.59 26.04
C SER A 832 -7.44 -37.38 25.42
N ILE A 833 -6.91 -37.57 24.23
CA ILE A 833 -6.11 -36.55 23.51
C ILE A 833 -6.87 -36.08 22.29
N PHE A 834 -6.93 -34.73 22.12
CA PHE A 834 -7.45 -34.12 20.92
C PHE A 834 -6.41 -34.27 19.79
N ILE A 835 -6.74 -34.99 18.77
CA ILE A 835 -5.83 -35.34 17.66
C ILE A 835 -6.58 -35.26 16.35
N GLY A 836 -5.92 -34.73 15.34
CA GLY A 836 -6.49 -34.64 13.99
C GLY A 836 -5.57 -33.92 13.00
N PRO A 837 -5.98 -33.80 11.73
CA PRO A 837 -5.20 -33.16 10.69
C PRO A 837 -5.27 -31.63 10.78
N VAL A 838 -4.13 -31.00 10.71
CA VAL A 838 -3.99 -29.54 10.68
C VAL A 838 -2.99 -29.14 9.59
N PHE A 839 -3.24 -28.03 8.92
CA PHE A 839 -2.29 -27.49 7.96
C PHE A 839 -1.23 -26.67 8.67
N TYR A 840 0.03 -27.05 8.51
CA TYR A 840 1.18 -26.39 9.09
C TYR A 840 2.09 -25.79 8.05
N GLN A 841 2.77 -24.71 8.43
CA GLN A 841 3.69 -23.94 7.61
C GLN A 841 5.07 -23.97 8.23
N ARG A 842 6.11 -24.17 7.42
CA ARG A 842 7.49 -23.96 7.83
C ARG A 842 7.88 -22.51 7.55
N LEU A 843 8.36 -21.80 8.55
CA LEU A 843 8.81 -20.42 8.41
C LEU A 843 10.28 -20.37 7.99
N LYS A 844 10.67 -19.27 7.36
CA LYS A 844 12.03 -19.05 6.85
C LYS A 844 13.11 -18.95 7.95
N HIS A 845 12.70 -18.77 9.21
CA HIS A 845 13.61 -18.63 10.33
C HIS A 845 14.15 -19.99 10.74
N MET A 846 15.31 -20.34 10.21
CA MET A 846 15.98 -21.61 10.47
C MET A 846 17.23 -21.40 11.32
N VAL A 847 17.49 -22.33 12.23
CA VAL A 847 18.61 -22.23 13.17
C VAL A 847 19.96 -22.22 12.45
N THR A 848 20.09 -22.92 11.34
CA THR A 848 21.32 -22.95 10.53
C THR A 848 21.76 -21.56 10.08
N ASP A 849 20.81 -20.69 9.75
CA ASP A 849 21.08 -19.31 9.34
C ASP A 849 21.39 -18.38 10.52
N LYS A 850 21.05 -18.78 11.72
CA LYS A 850 21.17 -17.94 12.94
C LYS A 850 22.31 -18.36 13.84
N GLN A 851 22.86 -19.55 13.64
CA GLN A 851 23.95 -20.06 14.42
C GLN A 851 25.19 -19.17 14.28
N HIS A 852 25.77 -18.75 15.40
CA HIS A 852 26.98 -17.97 15.46
C HIS A 852 27.89 -18.49 16.56
N SER A 853 29.16 -18.68 16.23
CA SER A 853 30.18 -19.03 17.18
C SER A 853 31.45 -18.27 16.87
N ARG A 854 32.19 -17.93 17.91
CA ARG A 854 33.45 -17.18 17.82
C ARG A 854 34.44 -17.64 18.90
N SER A 855 35.66 -17.89 18.51
CA SER A 855 36.76 -18.05 19.46
C SER A 855 37.69 -16.83 19.40
N ILE A 856 38.24 -16.53 18.22
CA ILE A 856 39.13 -15.40 17.96
C ILE A 856 38.65 -14.72 16.66
N GLY A 857 38.60 -13.40 16.63
CA GLY A 857 38.16 -12.66 15.45
C GLY A 857 38.48 -11.17 15.51
N PRO A 858 38.03 -10.37 14.55
CA PRO A 858 38.36 -8.94 14.50
C PRO A 858 37.78 -8.16 15.67
N MET A 859 38.50 -7.17 16.11
CA MET A 859 38.15 -6.26 17.21
C MET A 859 37.92 -4.86 16.69
N VAL A 860 37.01 -4.12 17.30
CA VAL A 860 36.80 -2.69 17.02
C VAL A 860 37.98 -1.90 17.63
N ASN A 861 38.59 -1.05 16.78
CA ASN A 861 39.81 -0.30 17.23
C ASN A 861 39.54 0.65 18.40
N LEU A 862 38.37 1.32 18.42
CA LEU A 862 38.05 2.32 19.45
C LEU A 862 37.74 1.67 20.80
N THR A 863 36.81 0.70 20.80
CA THR A 863 36.31 0.09 22.04
C THR A 863 37.06 -1.15 22.45
N ARG A 864 37.90 -1.72 21.57
CA ARG A 864 38.62 -2.99 21.76
C ARG A 864 37.69 -4.16 22.15
N GLN A 865 36.48 -4.11 21.70
CA GLN A 865 35.50 -5.17 21.86
C GLN A 865 35.36 -5.97 20.57
N PRO A 866 34.79 -7.19 20.61
CA PRO A 866 34.52 -7.95 19.41
C PRO A 866 33.67 -7.15 18.41
N ALA A 867 34.04 -7.20 17.15
CA ALA A 867 33.23 -6.58 16.09
C ALA A 867 31.89 -7.30 15.97
N GLU A 868 30.81 -6.52 15.76
CA GLU A 868 29.46 -7.07 15.53
C GLU A 868 29.37 -7.78 14.17
N GLY A 869 28.60 -8.83 14.13
CA GLY A 869 28.29 -9.58 12.91
C GLY A 869 28.51 -11.09 13.06
N ARG A 870 27.67 -11.86 12.37
CA ARG A 870 27.68 -13.33 12.44
C ARG A 870 28.96 -13.93 11.86
N SER A 871 29.51 -13.33 10.84
CA SER A 871 30.70 -13.81 10.13
C SER A 871 32.03 -13.26 10.67
N ARG A 872 32.04 -12.57 11.79
CA ARG A 872 33.19 -11.86 12.36
C ARG A 872 33.67 -12.44 13.69
#